data_7cefc04efaf096bb991289ae43de5718
#
_entry.id   7cefc04efaf096bb991289ae43de5718
#
_cell.length_a   1.000
_cell.length_b   1.000
_cell.length_c   1.000
_cell.angle_alpha   90.00
_cell.angle_beta   90.00
_cell.angle_gamma   90.00
#
_symmetry.space_group_name_H-M   'P 1'
#
loop_
_entity.id
_entity.type
_entity.pdbx_description
1 polymer ?
#
loop_
_entity_poly.entity_id
_entity_poly.type
_entity_poly.pdbx_seq_one_letter_code
_entity_poly.pdbx_strand_id
1 'polypeptide(L)'
;AAEHILPGVSSVIDIGGQDMKYLRIRNHAVDSISVNEACSSGCGSFLQTFAQTMGTTVQGFAHLALESDHPVDLGTRCTVFMNSSVKQAQKEGASVRDISAGLSYSVVRNALYKVIKLKSPDDLGPSVVVQGGTFLNDAVLRAFELLTGRQVVRPGIAGLMGAYGAALTARMHDSGQGESSLVHLEDLADFHVDTTRKTCRLCQNHCQMTISTFSNGTRHVSGNRCERGASLERIPKKSELPNMFDWKYKRIFGYRRLTEHKAFRGDIGIPRVLNMYENYPFWFTLLSTLGFRVMLSPRSNHALFEKGMESIPSENVCYPAKLVHGHIEALLDKGIRTVFYPCVSYEQRLISGADNCFNCPVVATYPEVIRNNLERLNDPDVTFISPFINLSNRDYLPRRLCEVFARWNISEEEMTAALEEAWKEDAALKQEVRDKGAENIEWMRQHNVRGIVLAGRPYHLDPEINHGIPELIVGLGMGALTEDSVCDGRLERPLRVRDQWAYHSRLYEAAARVGDEPDLEMVQLNSFGCGVDAITADQVQEILEGRGDVHTVLKIDEISNLGAARIRLRSLDAAIEERGNVERESQTVDTTGHIHERTAFTRQMREAGWQILVPQMAPFQFSLLVPVLHRAGLNVRLLERTSPETLETGLKYVNNDACYPALVVIGQLIDEFVAGRADPDRTAVAITQTGGMCRATNYASLLRKGLRDAGFEQVPVIAA
;
A
#
# COMPACT_ATOMS: atom_id res chain seq x y z
N ALA A 1 2.11 28.69 -5.58
CA ALA A 1 2.46 29.55 -4.43
C ALA A 1 3.96 29.47 -4.12
N ALA A 2 4.51 28.30 -3.87
CA ALA A 2 5.93 28.16 -3.52
C ALA A 2 6.85 28.72 -4.62
N GLU A 3 6.60 28.36 -5.88
CA GLU A 3 7.32 28.87 -7.05
C GLU A 3 7.24 30.43 -7.20
N HIS A 4 6.08 30.99 -6.82
CA HIS A 4 5.90 32.43 -6.85
C HIS A 4 6.72 33.16 -5.76
N ILE A 5 6.94 32.50 -4.61
CA ILE A 5 7.72 33.06 -3.49
C ILE A 5 9.22 32.81 -3.69
N LEU A 6 9.59 31.63 -4.15
CA LEU A 6 10.96 31.22 -4.41
C LEU A 6 11.05 30.62 -5.83
N PRO A 7 11.29 31.43 -6.85
CA PRO A 7 11.45 30.94 -8.22
C PRO A 7 12.58 29.90 -8.31
N GLY A 8 12.30 28.77 -8.97
CA GLY A 8 13.24 27.65 -9.07
C GLY A 8 13.26 26.77 -7.80
N VAL A 9 12.19 26.77 -7.03
CA VAL A 9 12.06 25.85 -5.88
C VAL A 9 12.20 24.40 -6.34
N SER A 10 13.01 23.61 -5.63
CA SER A 10 13.23 22.18 -5.92
C SER A 10 12.34 21.27 -5.11
N SER A 11 12.01 21.67 -3.89
CA SER A 11 11.18 20.90 -2.98
C SER A 11 10.27 21.77 -2.14
N VAL A 12 9.04 21.30 -1.94
CA VAL A 12 8.07 21.91 -1.03
C VAL A 12 7.64 20.86 0.01
N ILE A 13 7.79 21.22 1.29
CA ILE A 13 7.36 20.37 2.40
C ILE A 13 6.26 21.11 3.16
N ASP A 14 5.07 20.53 3.15
CA ASP A 14 3.90 21.05 3.84
C ASP A 14 3.57 20.16 5.04
N ILE A 15 3.62 20.70 6.25
CA ILE A 15 3.18 20.00 7.46
C ILE A 15 2.02 20.77 8.08
N GLY A 16 0.82 20.22 7.90
CA GLY A 16 -0.41 20.74 8.47
C GLY A 16 -0.68 20.24 9.89
N GLY A 17 -1.91 20.42 10.35
CA GLY A 17 -2.37 19.94 11.65
C GLY A 17 -2.53 18.40 11.70
N GLN A 18 -2.92 17.77 10.59
CA GLN A 18 -3.25 16.34 10.52
C GLN A 18 -2.65 15.62 9.32
N ASP A 19 -2.11 16.36 8.36
CA ASP A 19 -1.51 15.81 7.15
C ASP A 19 -0.16 16.46 6.86
N MET A 20 0.63 15.80 6.06
CA MET A 20 1.84 16.36 5.48
C MET A 20 1.98 15.94 4.03
N LYS A 21 2.59 16.82 3.23
CA LYS A 21 2.83 16.64 1.82
C LYS A 21 4.26 17.02 1.49
N TYR A 22 4.85 16.25 0.62
CA TYR A 22 6.12 16.57 -0.01
C TYR A 22 5.93 16.62 -1.52
N LEU A 23 6.35 17.73 -2.13
CA LEU A 23 6.31 17.90 -3.57
C LEU A 23 7.74 18.12 -4.06
N ARG A 24 8.15 17.34 -5.04
CA ARG A 24 9.39 17.56 -5.78
C ARG A 24 9.06 18.34 -7.05
N ILE A 25 9.80 19.39 -7.30
CA ILE A 25 9.62 20.28 -8.45
C ILE A 25 10.79 20.10 -9.39
N ARG A 26 10.53 19.90 -10.67
CA ARG A 26 11.52 19.91 -11.76
C ARG A 26 10.97 20.67 -12.93
N ASN A 27 11.80 21.52 -13.53
CA ASN A 27 11.41 22.33 -14.68
C ASN A 27 10.11 23.12 -14.44
N HIS A 28 9.96 23.71 -13.24
CA HIS A 28 8.77 24.46 -12.79
C HIS A 28 7.48 23.67 -12.68
N ALA A 29 7.49 22.34 -12.86
CA ALA A 29 6.35 21.46 -12.72
C ALA A 29 6.52 20.49 -11.53
N VAL A 30 5.41 19.97 -11.02
CA VAL A 30 5.40 18.95 -9.96
C VAL A 30 5.84 17.61 -10.55
N ASP A 31 7.03 17.14 -10.16
CA ASP A 31 7.60 15.86 -10.58
C ASP A 31 7.05 14.68 -9.76
N SER A 32 6.90 14.87 -8.45
CA SER A 32 6.32 13.84 -7.58
C SER A 32 5.66 14.42 -6.34
N ILE A 33 4.66 13.70 -5.83
CA ILE A 33 3.92 14.06 -4.62
C ILE A 33 3.93 12.88 -3.66
N SER A 34 4.42 13.08 -2.45
CA SER A 34 4.29 12.13 -1.34
C SER A 34 3.40 12.72 -0.26
N VAL A 35 2.46 11.95 0.25
CA VAL A 35 1.50 12.38 1.27
C VAL A 35 1.51 11.39 2.43
N ASN A 36 1.38 11.89 3.64
CA ASN A 36 1.14 11.06 4.82
C ASN A 36 -0.34 10.62 4.85
N GLU A 37 -0.60 9.32 4.81
CA GLU A 37 -1.93 8.80 4.50
C GLU A 37 -2.82 8.47 5.69
N ALA A 38 -2.28 8.23 6.88
CA ALA A 38 -3.11 7.65 7.93
C ALA A 38 -2.73 8.00 9.36
N CYS A 39 -1.67 8.70 9.58
CA CYS A 39 -1.21 8.92 10.93
C CYS A 39 -0.89 10.40 11.16
N SER A 40 -1.65 11.04 12.04
CA SER A 40 -1.35 12.39 12.54
C SER A 40 -0.05 12.45 13.37
N SER A 41 0.61 11.33 13.61
CA SER A 41 1.92 11.29 14.26
C SER A 41 2.97 11.91 13.35
N GLY A 42 3.39 13.08 13.66
CA GLY A 42 4.28 13.90 12.83
C GLY A 42 3.62 15.16 12.29
N CYS A 43 2.39 15.45 12.68
CA CYS A 43 1.65 16.66 12.31
C CYS A 43 1.42 17.56 13.53
N GLY A 44 0.94 18.77 13.29
CA GLY A 44 0.79 19.79 14.33
C GLY A 44 -0.15 19.44 15.48
N SER A 45 -1.23 18.69 15.21
CA SER A 45 -2.17 18.24 16.25
C SER A 45 -1.52 17.33 17.29
N PHE A 46 -0.51 16.58 16.90
CA PHE A 46 0.29 15.76 17.82
C PHE A 46 1.05 16.62 18.83
N LEU A 47 1.77 17.65 18.37
CA LEU A 47 2.46 18.60 19.24
C LEU A 47 1.49 19.37 20.13
N GLN A 48 0.34 19.77 19.59
CA GLN A 48 -0.72 20.45 20.35
C GLN A 48 -1.24 19.59 21.50
N THR A 49 -1.48 18.32 21.27
CA THR A 49 -1.95 17.38 22.30
C THR A 49 -0.92 17.26 23.44
N PHE A 50 0.36 17.13 23.13
CA PHE A 50 1.39 17.06 24.15
C PHE A 50 1.58 18.38 24.89
N ALA A 51 1.56 19.52 24.20
CA ALA A 51 1.61 20.83 24.84
C ALA A 51 0.48 21.00 25.87
N GLN A 52 -0.75 20.66 25.49
CA GLN A 52 -1.90 20.69 26.40
C GLN A 52 -1.75 19.73 27.58
N THR A 53 -1.28 18.50 27.34
CA THR A 53 -1.05 17.49 28.38
C THR A 53 0.00 17.96 29.39
N MET A 54 0.96 18.75 28.95
CA MET A 54 2.04 19.32 29.79
C MET A 54 1.69 20.72 30.35
N GLY A 55 0.43 21.16 30.19
CA GLY A 55 -0.08 22.40 30.79
C GLY A 55 0.43 23.68 30.14
N THR A 56 0.82 23.62 28.85
CA THR A 56 1.35 24.81 28.13
C THR A 56 0.64 24.98 26.76
N THR A 57 0.87 26.11 26.13
CA THR A 57 0.45 26.37 24.75
C THR A 57 1.43 25.78 23.73
N VAL A 58 1.01 25.62 22.48
CA VAL A 58 1.91 25.13 21.40
C VAL A 58 3.11 26.07 21.22
N GLN A 59 2.90 27.37 21.32
CA GLN A 59 3.96 28.41 21.23
C GLN A 59 4.91 28.33 22.44
N GLY A 60 4.36 28.21 23.65
CA GLY A 60 5.17 28.01 24.86
C GLY A 60 5.98 26.72 24.81
N PHE A 61 5.39 25.66 24.29
CA PHE A 61 6.06 24.38 24.10
C PHE A 61 7.19 24.45 23.08
N ALA A 62 7.00 25.20 21.98
CA ALA A 62 8.05 25.50 21.01
C ALA A 62 9.21 26.27 21.61
N HIS A 63 8.90 27.30 22.43
CA HIS A 63 9.92 28.11 23.08
C HIS A 63 10.76 27.25 24.05
N LEU A 64 10.10 26.46 24.88
CA LEU A 64 10.80 25.51 25.77
C LEU A 64 11.73 24.57 25.02
N ALA A 65 11.31 24.05 23.84
CA ALA A 65 12.12 23.18 23.02
C ALA A 65 13.43 23.81 22.53
N LEU A 66 13.37 25.11 22.17
CA LEU A 66 14.56 25.88 21.74
C LEU A 66 15.58 26.15 22.87
N GLU A 67 15.14 26.03 24.12
CA GLU A 67 16.00 26.16 25.31
C GLU A 67 16.58 24.81 25.80
N SER A 68 16.32 23.70 25.09
CA SER A 68 16.79 22.40 25.51
C SER A 68 18.26 22.17 25.15
N ASP A 69 19.04 21.75 26.15
CA ASP A 69 20.44 21.35 25.97
C ASP A 69 20.58 19.85 25.70
N HIS A 70 19.58 19.04 26.11
CA HIS A 70 19.61 17.58 26.04
C HIS A 70 18.28 17.01 25.52
N PRO A 71 17.96 17.18 24.23
CA PRO A 71 16.73 16.65 23.66
C PRO A 71 16.59 15.14 23.88
N VAL A 72 15.44 14.69 24.38
CA VAL A 72 15.18 13.27 24.59
C VAL A 72 15.00 12.57 23.24
N ASP A 73 15.68 11.44 23.02
CA ASP A 73 15.40 10.65 21.84
C ASP A 73 14.12 9.82 22.04
N LEU A 74 13.06 10.27 21.38
CA LEU A 74 11.74 9.65 21.42
C LEU A 74 11.52 8.71 20.22
N GLY A 75 12.47 8.63 19.30
CA GLY A 75 12.37 7.83 18.06
C GLY A 75 11.34 8.36 17.07
N THR A 76 10.87 7.47 16.16
CA THR A 76 9.97 7.80 15.06
C THR A 76 8.70 6.93 15.06
N ARG A 77 8.17 6.55 16.21
CA ARG A 77 6.99 5.69 16.33
C ARG A 77 5.69 6.47 16.21
N CYS A 78 4.57 5.76 16.04
CA CYS A 78 3.25 6.39 16.01
C CYS A 78 2.85 6.97 17.38
N THR A 79 1.84 7.85 17.39
CA THR A 79 1.38 8.60 18.58
C THR A 79 1.12 7.71 19.80
N VAL A 80 0.55 6.52 19.62
CA VAL A 80 0.23 5.61 20.71
C VAL A 80 1.50 5.15 21.44
N PHE A 81 2.51 4.74 20.68
CA PHE A 81 3.81 4.33 21.25
C PHE A 81 4.60 5.53 21.78
N MET A 82 4.46 6.70 21.18
CA MET A 82 5.11 7.92 21.62
C MET A 82 4.64 8.34 23.02
N ASN A 83 3.35 8.19 23.33
CA ASN A 83 2.83 8.42 24.69
C ASN A 83 3.58 7.60 25.76
N SER A 84 3.87 6.34 25.45
CA SER A 84 4.64 5.48 26.36
C SER A 84 6.09 5.97 26.52
N SER A 85 6.73 6.37 25.42
CA SER A 85 8.10 6.91 25.45
C SER A 85 8.19 8.22 26.23
N VAL A 86 7.23 9.12 26.03
CA VAL A 86 7.15 10.40 26.77
C VAL A 86 6.93 10.13 28.27
N LYS A 87 6.01 9.24 28.63
CA LYS A 87 5.79 8.86 30.05
C LYS A 87 7.04 8.22 30.67
N GLN A 88 7.78 7.44 29.91
CA GLN A 88 9.02 6.86 30.37
C GLN A 88 10.08 7.93 30.60
N ALA A 89 10.27 8.86 29.64
CA ALA A 89 11.19 9.98 29.81
C ALA A 89 10.85 10.84 31.03
N GLN A 90 9.56 11.11 31.28
CA GLN A 90 9.12 11.81 32.49
C GLN A 90 9.48 11.05 33.78
N LYS A 91 9.32 9.72 33.80
CA LYS A 91 9.72 8.89 34.96
C LYS A 91 11.23 8.91 35.19
N GLU A 92 12.01 9.02 34.12
CA GLU A 92 13.46 9.12 34.14
C GLU A 92 13.97 10.52 34.50
N GLY A 93 13.05 11.48 34.71
CA GLY A 93 13.36 12.82 35.15
C GLY A 93 13.69 13.83 34.05
N ALA A 94 13.37 13.51 32.79
CA ALA A 94 13.54 14.44 31.68
C ALA A 94 12.67 15.69 31.85
N SER A 95 13.24 16.85 31.55
CA SER A 95 12.54 18.12 31.65
C SER A 95 11.51 18.27 30.51
N VAL A 96 10.52 19.16 30.72
CA VAL A 96 9.55 19.50 29.66
C VAL A 96 10.25 20.10 28.44
N ARG A 97 11.35 20.82 28.62
CA ARG A 97 12.18 21.37 27.53
C ARG A 97 12.75 20.25 26.67
N ASP A 98 13.37 19.27 27.29
CA ASP A 98 14.02 18.14 26.60
C ASP A 98 13.02 17.24 25.89
N ILE A 99 11.84 17.02 26.51
CA ILE A 99 10.73 16.28 25.89
C ILE A 99 10.14 17.05 24.70
N SER A 100 9.96 18.37 24.82
CA SER A 100 9.44 19.21 23.75
C SER A 100 10.38 19.24 22.54
N ALA A 101 11.68 19.36 22.79
CA ALA A 101 12.71 19.27 21.76
C ALA A 101 12.70 17.89 21.09
N GLY A 102 12.68 16.80 21.88
CA GLY A 102 12.61 15.45 21.37
C GLY A 102 11.38 15.18 20.50
N LEU A 103 10.22 15.72 20.85
CA LEU A 103 9.00 15.64 20.06
C LEU A 103 9.13 16.42 18.74
N SER A 104 9.77 17.60 18.74
CA SER A 104 10.03 18.39 17.52
C SER A 104 10.94 17.61 16.55
N TYR A 105 12.01 16.99 17.05
CA TYR A 105 12.85 16.09 16.25
C TYR A 105 12.08 14.88 15.72
N SER A 106 11.23 14.26 16.54
CA SER A 106 10.44 13.10 16.15
C SER A 106 9.48 13.41 15.01
N VAL A 107 8.80 14.56 15.05
CA VAL A 107 7.92 15.04 13.96
C VAL A 107 8.70 15.17 12.66
N VAL A 108 9.84 15.82 12.69
CA VAL A 108 10.67 16.01 11.49
C VAL A 108 11.26 14.72 10.98
N ARG A 109 11.78 13.83 11.84
CA ARG A 109 12.27 12.51 11.44
C ARG A 109 11.16 11.68 10.78
N ASN A 110 9.94 11.74 11.29
CA ASN A 110 8.79 11.09 10.64
C ASN A 110 8.53 11.66 9.25
N ALA A 111 8.58 12.97 9.07
CA ALA A 111 8.45 13.62 7.77
C ALA A 111 9.54 13.14 6.80
N LEU A 112 10.80 13.25 7.20
CA LEU A 112 11.95 12.98 6.36
C LEU A 112 12.05 11.49 5.98
N TYR A 113 11.93 10.57 6.95
CA TYR A 113 12.25 9.16 6.72
C TYR A 113 11.04 8.30 6.36
N LYS A 114 9.82 8.64 6.83
CA LYS A 114 8.63 7.84 6.52
C LYS A 114 7.81 8.36 5.34
N VAL A 115 7.69 9.69 5.21
CA VAL A 115 6.87 10.29 4.16
C VAL A 115 7.72 10.60 2.94
N ILE A 116 8.77 11.39 3.10
CA ILE A 116 9.67 11.82 2.03
C ILE A 116 10.57 10.65 1.59
N LYS A 117 10.91 9.76 2.53
CA LYS A 117 11.88 8.66 2.34
C LYS A 117 13.24 9.19 1.91
N LEU A 118 13.67 10.29 2.57
CA LEU A 118 14.89 10.99 2.27
C LEU A 118 16.12 10.09 2.51
N LYS A 119 16.96 9.92 1.52
CA LYS A 119 18.21 9.15 1.59
C LYS A 119 19.40 10.05 1.88
N SER A 120 19.44 11.20 1.23
CA SER A 120 20.43 12.25 1.42
C SER A 120 19.75 13.62 1.52
N PRO A 121 20.30 14.56 2.29
CA PRO A 121 19.85 15.95 2.23
C PRO A 121 19.87 16.55 0.83
N ASP A 122 20.73 16.02 -0.06
CA ASP A 122 20.84 16.47 -1.46
C ASP A 122 19.61 16.11 -2.29
N ASP A 123 18.84 15.09 -1.90
CA ASP A 123 17.59 14.69 -2.57
C ASP A 123 16.53 15.79 -2.54
N LEU A 124 16.61 16.72 -1.57
CA LEU A 124 15.72 17.89 -1.48
C LEU A 124 16.04 18.95 -2.55
N GLY A 125 17.18 18.84 -3.21
CA GLY A 125 17.66 19.87 -4.15
C GLY A 125 18.13 21.15 -3.46
N PRO A 126 18.53 22.18 -4.24
CA PRO A 126 19.18 23.38 -3.71
C PRO A 126 18.21 24.36 -3.02
N SER A 127 16.93 24.37 -3.41
CA SER A 127 15.95 25.38 -3.01
C SER A 127 14.75 24.73 -2.36
N VAL A 128 14.59 24.87 -1.05
CA VAL A 128 13.54 24.19 -0.27
C VAL A 128 12.61 25.19 0.37
N VAL A 129 11.31 25.06 0.13
CA VAL A 129 10.26 25.81 0.82
C VAL A 129 9.58 24.90 1.82
N VAL A 130 9.46 25.36 3.06
CA VAL A 130 8.68 24.71 4.11
C VAL A 130 7.42 25.51 4.42
N GLN A 131 6.28 24.84 4.48
CA GLN A 131 4.98 25.48 4.68
C GLN A 131 4.05 24.63 5.54
N GLY A 132 2.83 25.10 5.77
CA GLY A 132 1.87 24.49 6.69
C GLY A 132 1.97 25.07 8.10
N GLY A 133 0.87 24.94 8.85
CA GLY A 133 0.76 25.52 10.20
C GLY A 133 1.78 25.01 11.21
N THR A 134 2.27 23.78 11.04
CA THR A 134 3.26 23.18 11.94
C THR A 134 4.63 23.84 11.82
N PHE A 135 5.01 24.37 10.66
CA PHE A 135 6.25 25.11 10.48
C PHE A 135 6.23 26.52 11.08
N LEU A 136 5.07 27.00 11.55
CA LEU A 136 5.03 28.19 12.40
C LEU A 136 5.66 27.96 13.80
N ASN A 137 5.88 26.70 14.16
CA ASN A 137 6.63 26.28 15.33
C ASN A 137 8.13 26.35 15.02
N ASP A 138 8.84 27.28 15.65
CA ASP A 138 10.28 27.55 15.42
C ASP A 138 11.15 26.34 15.81
N ALA A 139 10.75 25.55 16.81
CA ALA A 139 11.49 24.35 17.19
C ALA A 139 11.41 23.24 16.11
N VAL A 140 10.27 23.12 15.43
CA VAL A 140 10.12 22.19 14.28
C VAL A 140 10.98 22.68 13.11
N LEU A 141 10.95 23.97 12.81
CA LEU A 141 11.81 24.54 11.77
C LEU A 141 13.28 24.29 12.06
N ARG A 142 13.71 24.60 13.30
CA ARG A 142 15.10 24.39 13.72
C ARG A 142 15.51 22.90 13.69
N ALA A 143 14.65 22.02 14.15
CA ALA A 143 14.89 20.56 14.06
C ALA A 143 15.06 20.11 12.61
N PHE A 144 14.27 20.68 11.67
CA PHE A 144 14.39 20.38 10.26
C PHE A 144 15.74 20.83 9.69
N GLU A 145 16.15 22.06 9.97
CA GLU A 145 17.45 22.58 9.52
C GLU A 145 18.64 21.79 10.09
N LEU A 146 18.57 21.42 11.37
CA LEU A 146 19.63 20.63 12.01
C LEU A 146 19.73 19.20 11.47
N LEU A 147 18.59 18.53 11.22
CA LEU A 147 18.57 17.16 10.69
C LEU A 147 18.98 17.09 9.22
N THR A 148 18.68 18.13 8.44
CA THR A 148 19.02 18.17 7.01
C THR A 148 20.35 18.89 6.73
N GLY A 149 20.89 19.64 7.68
CA GLY A 149 22.07 20.50 7.48
C GLY A 149 21.83 21.63 6.47
N ARG A 150 20.56 22.01 6.21
CA ARG A 150 20.18 22.98 5.18
C ARG A 150 19.36 24.12 5.77
N GLN A 151 19.58 25.31 5.26
CA GLN A 151 18.66 26.43 5.46
C GLN A 151 17.49 26.28 4.49
N VAL A 152 16.29 26.58 4.97
CA VAL A 152 15.05 26.48 4.21
C VAL A 152 14.28 27.80 4.24
N VAL A 153 13.47 28.04 3.22
CA VAL A 153 12.62 29.22 3.16
C VAL A 153 11.26 28.90 3.79
N ARG A 154 10.94 29.57 4.89
CA ARG A 154 9.61 29.56 5.50
C ARG A 154 8.94 30.91 5.20
N PRO A 155 7.91 30.94 4.32
CA PRO A 155 7.14 32.14 4.06
C PRO A 155 6.43 32.67 5.31
N GLY A 156 6.29 33.99 5.45
CA GLY A 156 5.53 34.58 6.56
C GLY A 156 4.06 34.12 6.61
N ILE A 157 3.53 33.67 5.48
CA ILE A 157 2.19 33.13 5.33
C ILE A 157 2.18 31.57 5.27
N ALA A 158 3.17 30.92 5.86
CA ALA A 158 3.37 29.47 5.76
C ALA A 158 2.09 28.65 6.01
N GLY A 159 1.25 29.06 6.96
CA GLY A 159 -0.04 28.40 7.25
C GLY A 159 -1.16 28.71 6.24
N LEU A 160 -0.97 29.68 5.34
CA LEU A 160 -1.96 30.14 4.36
C LEU A 160 -1.53 29.90 2.91
N MET A 161 -0.43 29.18 2.69
CA MET A 161 0.15 28.95 1.36
C MET A 161 -0.83 28.26 0.39
N GLY A 162 -1.68 27.38 0.89
CA GLY A 162 -2.74 26.75 0.09
C GLY A 162 -3.78 27.76 -0.40
N ALA A 163 -4.24 28.64 0.48
CA ALA A 163 -5.18 29.70 0.13
C ALA A 163 -4.56 30.71 -0.86
N TYR A 164 -3.30 31.08 -0.64
CA TYR A 164 -2.56 31.93 -1.55
C TYR A 164 -2.39 31.32 -2.93
N GLY A 165 -2.06 30.01 -2.99
CA GLY A 165 -1.99 29.26 -4.25
C GLY A 165 -3.33 29.20 -4.98
N ALA A 166 -4.42 28.96 -4.26
CA ALA A 166 -5.76 28.96 -4.83
C ALA A 166 -6.13 30.35 -5.43
N ALA A 167 -5.78 31.42 -4.74
CA ALA A 167 -6.00 32.78 -5.25
C ALA A 167 -5.16 33.08 -6.51
N LEU A 168 -3.90 32.62 -6.57
CA LEU A 168 -3.07 32.73 -7.77
C LEU A 168 -3.67 31.96 -8.94
N THR A 169 -4.12 30.74 -8.71
CA THR A 169 -4.75 29.89 -9.71
C THR A 169 -6.06 30.52 -10.21
N ALA A 170 -6.90 31.01 -9.30
CA ALA A 170 -8.13 31.71 -9.69
C ALA A 170 -7.82 32.92 -10.59
N ARG A 171 -6.80 33.72 -10.24
CA ARG A 171 -6.36 34.86 -11.07
C ARG A 171 -5.87 34.44 -12.45
N MET A 172 -5.20 33.28 -12.57
CA MET A 172 -4.72 32.78 -13.88
C MET A 172 -5.85 32.31 -14.77
N HIS A 173 -6.95 31.78 -14.19
CA HIS A 173 -8.12 31.31 -14.93
C HIS A 173 -9.18 32.41 -15.12
N ASP A 174 -9.01 33.57 -14.50
CA ASP A 174 -9.95 34.68 -14.68
C ASP A 174 -9.76 35.33 -16.06
N SER A 175 -10.78 35.21 -16.91
CA SER A 175 -10.79 35.81 -18.24
C SER A 175 -11.02 37.35 -18.20
N GLY A 176 -11.29 37.91 -17.05
CA GLY A 176 -11.59 39.34 -16.86
C GLY A 176 -12.93 39.79 -17.48
N GLN A 177 -13.75 38.85 -17.93
CA GLN A 177 -15.04 39.14 -18.64
C GLN A 177 -16.27 38.71 -17.82
N GLY A 178 -16.13 38.22 -16.62
CA GLY A 178 -17.22 37.73 -15.78
C GLY A 178 -17.56 38.67 -14.62
N GLU A 179 -18.86 38.80 -14.30
CA GLU A 179 -19.30 39.41 -13.05
C GLU A 179 -18.96 38.46 -11.88
N SER A 180 -18.58 39.03 -10.73
CA SER A 180 -18.31 38.25 -9.52
C SER A 180 -19.55 37.51 -9.07
N SER A 181 -19.42 36.22 -8.73
CA SER A 181 -20.49 35.43 -8.11
C SER A 181 -20.59 35.63 -6.58
N LEU A 182 -19.80 36.55 -6.02
CA LEU A 182 -19.90 36.90 -4.61
C LEU A 182 -21.23 37.58 -4.33
N VAL A 183 -21.84 37.26 -3.19
CA VAL A 183 -23.06 37.94 -2.72
C VAL A 183 -22.72 39.41 -2.48
N HIS A 184 -23.52 40.33 -3.05
CA HIS A 184 -23.31 41.75 -2.84
C HIS A 184 -23.52 42.13 -1.38
N LEU A 185 -22.82 43.17 -0.93
CA LEU A 185 -22.91 43.65 0.46
C LEU A 185 -24.36 44.00 0.87
N GLU A 186 -25.13 44.50 -0.07
CA GLU A 186 -26.52 44.86 0.11
C GLU A 186 -27.42 43.66 0.38
N ASP A 187 -27.10 42.48 -0.23
CA ASP A 187 -27.83 41.23 -0.09
C ASP A 187 -27.44 40.44 1.17
N LEU A 188 -26.33 40.81 1.82
CA LEU A 188 -25.84 40.10 3.01
C LEU A 188 -26.80 40.16 4.19
N ALA A 189 -27.58 41.23 4.33
CA ALA A 189 -28.54 41.40 5.41
C ALA A 189 -29.68 40.35 5.36
N ASP A 190 -30.06 39.95 4.14
CA ASP A 190 -31.12 38.96 3.89
C ASP A 190 -30.56 37.55 3.57
N PHE A 191 -29.23 37.43 3.59
CA PHE A 191 -28.59 36.17 3.31
C PHE A 191 -28.61 35.24 4.52
N HIS A 192 -29.42 34.19 4.44
CA HIS A 192 -29.53 33.17 5.48
C HIS A 192 -29.36 31.77 4.93
N VAL A 193 -29.08 30.83 5.81
CA VAL A 193 -28.90 29.42 5.48
C VAL A 193 -29.77 28.55 6.37
N ASP A 194 -30.57 27.75 5.72
CA ASP A 194 -31.34 26.69 6.39
C ASP A 194 -30.58 25.38 6.30
N THR A 195 -30.37 24.75 7.43
CA THR A 195 -29.65 23.48 7.50
C THR A 195 -30.56 22.34 7.91
N THR A 196 -30.52 21.27 7.14
CA THR A 196 -31.23 20.01 7.47
C THR A 196 -30.25 18.86 7.54
N ARG A 197 -30.42 17.98 8.51
CA ARG A 197 -29.63 16.75 8.64
C ARG A 197 -30.39 15.57 8.07
N LYS A 198 -29.71 14.76 7.26
CA LYS A 198 -30.30 13.57 6.65
C LYS A 198 -29.30 12.42 6.58
N THR A 199 -29.72 11.21 6.92
CA THR A 199 -28.92 10.01 6.71
C THR A 199 -29.00 9.59 5.24
N CYS A 200 -27.85 9.48 4.56
CA CYS A 200 -27.76 8.92 3.22
C CYS A 200 -28.08 7.42 3.27
N ARG A 201 -28.96 6.98 2.36
CA ARG A 201 -29.36 5.56 2.23
C ARG A 201 -28.96 4.98 0.87
N LEU A 202 -28.04 5.63 0.15
CA LEU A 202 -27.62 5.21 -1.18
C LEU A 202 -26.59 4.07 -1.16
N CYS A 203 -25.93 3.88 -0.02
CA CYS A 203 -25.03 2.76 0.24
C CYS A 203 -24.99 2.47 1.75
N GLN A 204 -24.22 1.51 2.16
CA GLN A 204 -24.14 1.05 3.56
C GLN A 204 -23.39 1.99 4.50
N ASN A 205 -22.66 2.98 3.98
CA ASN A 205 -21.97 3.96 4.83
C ASN A 205 -22.90 4.86 5.65
N HIS A 206 -24.20 4.91 5.33
CA HIS A 206 -25.21 5.68 6.05
C HIS A 206 -24.75 7.07 6.50
N CYS A 207 -24.02 7.79 5.61
CA CYS A 207 -23.41 9.08 5.92
C CYS A 207 -24.44 10.04 6.53
N GLN A 208 -24.09 10.69 7.62
CA GLN A 208 -24.86 11.79 8.20
C GLN A 208 -24.56 13.05 7.40
N MET A 209 -25.49 13.44 6.54
CA MET A 209 -25.34 14.58 5.66
C MET A 209 -25.98 15.82 6.27
N THR A 210 -25.32 16.94 6.12
CA THR A 210 -25.89 18.27 6.39
C THR A 210 -26.16 18.93 5.05
N ILE A 211 -27.40 19.27 4.78
CA ILE A 211 -27.84 19.96 3.56
C ILE A 211 -28.09 21.41 3.97
N SER A 212 -27.25 22.30 3.44
CA SER A 212 -27.40 23.74 3.59
C SER A 212 -28.10 24.30 2.37
N THR A 213 -29.23 24.94 2.58
CA THR A 213 -29.99 25.65 1.53
C THR A 213 -29.86 27.14 1.81
N PHE A 214 -29.26 27.87 0.87
CA PHE A 214 -29.04 29.30 1.00
C PHE A 214 -30.25 30.08 0.45
N SER A 215 -30.45 31.31 0.95
CA SER A 215 -31.54 32.20 0.54
C SER A 215 -31.60 32.47 -0.97
N ASN A 216 -30.44 32.38 -1.68
CA ASN A 216 -30.34 32.48 -3.13
C ASN A 216 -30.75 31.20 -3.88
N GLY A 217 -31.25 30.18 -3.18
CA GLY A 217 -31.70 28.92 -3.76
C GLY A 217 -30.57 27.90 -4.00
N THR A 218 -29.32 28.26 -3.79
CA THR A 218 -28.20 27.31 -3.93
C THR A 218 -28.19 26.31 -2.79
N ARG A 219 -27.71 25.10 -3.05
CA ARG A 219 -27.64 24.02 -2.05
C ARG A 219 -26.22 23.48 -1.95
N HIS A 220 -25.79 23.27 -0.74
CA HIS A 220 -24.52 22.62 -0.44
C HIS A 220 -24.75 21.42 0.46
N VAL A 221 -24.11 20.30 0.13
CA VAL A 221 -24.17 19.07 0.94
C VAL A 221 -22.81 18.79 1.52
N SER A 222 -22.75 18.56 2.83
CA SER A 222 -21.55 18.17 3.55
C SER A 222 -21.78 16.90 4.37
N GLY A 223 -20.70 16.25 4.84
CA GLY A 223 -20.79 14.97 5.56
C GLY A 223 -20.94 13.75 4.65
N ASN A 224 -21.02 13.93 3.33
CA ASN A 224 -21.00 12.85 2.36
C ASN A 224 -19.59 12.28 2.19
N ARG A 225 -19.48 10.96 2.06
CA ARG A 225 -18.22 10.27 1.77
C ARG A 225 -17.99 9.99 0.27
N CYS A 226 -18.97 10.27 -0.58
CA CYS A 226 -18.88 10.09 -2.03
C CYS A 226 -19.79 11.08 -2.76
N GLU A 227 -19.59 11.26 -4.08
CA GLU A 227 -20.38 12.16 -4.94
C GLU A 227 -21.87 11.78 -4.99
N ARG A 228 -22.20 10.49 -4.86
CA ARG A 228 -23.62 10.04 -4.83
C ARG A 228 -24.40 10.64 -3.67
N GLY A 229 -23.72 10.88 -2.52
CA GLY A 229 -24.34 11.57 -1.39
C GLY A 229 -24.46 13.08 -1.62
N ALA A 230 -23.51 13.68 -2.34
CA ALA A 230 -23.50 15.11 -2.63
C ALA A 230 -24.60 15.54 -3.61
N SER A 231 -24.84 14.76 -4.66
CA SER A 231 -25.83 15.08 -5.69
C SER A 231 -27.26 14.92 -5.22
N LEU A 232 -27.52 14.16 -4.13
CA LEU A 232 -28.88 13.77 -3.67
C LEU A 232 -29.73 13.08 -4.75
N GLU A 233 -29.17 12.77 -5.90
CA GLU A 233 -29.86 12.08 -6.98
C GLU A 233 -30.02 10.60 -6.63
N ARG A 234 -31.24 10.10 -6.72
CA ARG A 234 -31.57 8.70 -6.42
C ARG A 234 -30.93 7.70 -7.37
N ILE A 235 -30.58 8.14 -8.56
CA ILE A 235 -29.96 7.31 -9.60
C ILE A 235 -28.86 8.17 -10.26
N PRO A 236 -27.56 7.92 -10.01
CA PRO A 236 -26.56 8.50 -10.87
C PRO A 236 -26.86 8.01 -12.30
N LYS A 237 -26.87 8.91 -13.29
CA LYS A 237 -26.82 8.48 -14.69
C LYS A 237 -25.71 7.44 -14.79
N LYS A 238 -26.05 6.25 -15.31
CA LYS A 238 -25.05 5.19 -15.52
C LYS A 238 -23.97 5.81 -16.39
N SER A 239 -22.78 5.97 -15.81
CA SER A 239 -21.65 6.47 -16.59
C SER A 239 -21.41 5.51 -17.75
N GLU A 240 -21.17 6.04 -18.94
CA GLU A 240 -20.77 5.22 -20.10
C GLU A 240 -19.29 4.83 -20.01
N LEU A 241 -18.55 5.47 -19.10
CA LEU A 241 -17.13 5.18 -18.87
C LEU A 241 -16.90 3.75 -18.40
N PRO A 242 -15.89 3.08 -18.94
CA PRO A 242 -15.54 1.71 -18.55
C PRO A 242 -15.24 1.57 -17.05
N ASN A 243 -15.89 0.58 -16.42
CA ASN A 243 -15.59 0.16 -15.06
C ASN A 243 -15.43 -1.37 -15.02
N MET A 244 -14.19 -1.84 -15.10
CA MET A 244 -13.88 -3.27 -15.07
C MET A 244 -14.22 -3.93 -13.74
N PHE A 245 -14.20 -3.19 -12.62
CA PHE A 245 -14.47 -3.73 -11.29
C PHE A 245 -15.93 -4.22 -11.17
N ASP A 246 -16.90 -3.42 -11.61
CA ASP A 246 -18.32 -3.82 -11.58
C ASP A 246 -18.58 -5.00 -12.52
N TRP A 247 -18.01 -4.96 -13.74
CA TRP A 247 -18.14 -6.05 -14.71
C TRP A 247 -17.53 -7.34 -14.20
N LYS A 248 -16.26 -7.31 -13.74
CA LYS A 248 -15.51 -8.48 -13.28
C LYS A 248 -16.15 -9.10 -12.04
N TYR A 249 -16.59 -8.27 -11.07
CA TYR A 249 -17.30 -8.74 -9.87
C TYR A 249 -18.56 -9.56 -10.24
N LYS A 250 -19.37 -9.04 -11.19
CA LYS A 250 -20.56 -9.74 -11.66
C LYS A 250 -20.21 -11.02 -12.39
N ARG A 251 -19.16 -11.03 -13.18
CA ARG A 251 -18.72 -12.20 -13.94
C ARG A 251 -18.20 -13.32 -13.03
N ILE A 252 -17.35 -12.98 -12.06
CA ILE A 252 -16.77 -13.97 -11.12
C ILE A 252 -17.86 -14.63 -10.26
N PHE A 253 -18.84 -13.88 -9.78
CA PHE A 253 -19.86 -14.39 -8.86
C PHE A 253 -21.23 -14.63 -9.51
N GLY A 254 -21.33 -14.54 -10.82
CA GLY A 254 -22.58 -14.66 -11.57
C GLY A 254 -23.04 -16.05 -11.91
N TYR A 255 -22.38 -17.08 -11.41
CA TYR A 255 -22.69 -18.49 -11.70
C TYR A 255 -24.02 -18.92 -11.08
N ARG A 256 -24.77 -19.75 -11.83
CA ARG A 256 -26.03 -20.32 -11.37
C ARG A 256 -25.76 -21.64 -10.65
N ARG A 257 -26.08 -21.68 -9.37
CA ARG A 257 -26.00 -22.91 -8.55
C ARG A 257 -26.93 -24.00 -9.08
N LEU A 258 -26.57 -25.25 -8.84
CA LEU A 258 -27.44 -26.41 -9.10
C LEU A 258 -28.75 -26.28 -8.32
N THR A 259 -29.83 -26.81 -8.87
CA THR A 259 -31.08 -27.00 -8.13
C THR A 259 -30.89 -28.14 -7.11
N GLU A 260 -31.65 -28.15 -6.03
CA GLU A 260 -31.59 -29.20 -5.00
C GLU A 260 -31.68 -30.61 -5.62
N HIS A 261 -32.52 -30.76 -6.61
CA HIS A 261 -32.75 -32.02 -7.29
C HIS A 261 -31.53 -32.53 -8.09
N LYS A 262 -30.69 -31.61 -8.57
CA LYS A 262 -29.45 -31.97 -9.30
C LYS A 262 -28.23 -32.07 -8.38
N ALA A 263 -28.35 -31.59 -7.14
CA ALA A 263 -27.25 -31.54 -6.18
C ALA A 263 -27.23 -32.84 -5.31
N PHE A 264 -26.93 -33.98 -5.93
CA PHE A 264 -26.97 -35.25 -5.24
C PHE A 264 -25.93 -35.45 -4.14
N ARG A 265 -24.92 -34.54 -4.04
CA ARG A 265 -23.92 -34.52 -2.97
C ARG A 265 -24.24 -33.45 -1.90
N GLY A 266 -25.36 -32.72 -2.02
CA GLY A 266 -25.81 -31.73 -1.04
C GLY A 266 -25.20 -30.34 -1.19
N ASP A 267 -25.40 -29.52 -0.17
CA ASP A 267 -24.96 -28.13 -0.14
C ASP A 267 -23.51 -28.01 0.36
N ILE A 268 -22.72 -27.16 -0.29
CA ILE A 268 -21.38 -26.79 0.14
C ILE A 268 -21.19 -25.27 0.07
N GLY A 269 -20.78 -24.67 1.19
CA GLY A 269 -20.55 -23.23 1.32
C GLY A 269 -19.16 -22.83 0.87
N ILE A 270 -19.05 -21.77 0.10
CA ILE A 270 -17.78 -21.08 -0.20
C ILE A 270 -17.87 -19.65 0.33
N PRO A 271 -16.93 -19.20 1.19
CA PRO A 271 -16.87 -17.81 1.59
C PRO A 271 -16.35 -16.94 0.45
N ARG A 272 -16.92 -15.76 0.26
CA ARG A 272 -16.49 -14.75 -0.74
C ARG A 272 -15.36 -13.92 -0.16
N VAL A 273 -14.16 -14.45 -0.14
CA VAL A 273 -13.04 -13.86 0.59
C VAL A 273 -11.70 -14.07 -0.12
N LEU A 274 -10.75 -13.18 0.13
CA LEU A 274 -9.34 -13.27 -0.26
C LEU A 274 -9.14 -13.79 -1.70
N ASN A 275 -8.42 -14.90 -1.89
CA ASN A 275 -8.15 -15.48 -3.21
C ASN A 275 -9.39 -16.11 -3.88
N MET A 276 -10.54 -16.20 -3.22
CA MET A 276 -11.80 -16.59 -3.88
C MET A 276 -12.26 -15.55 -4.92
N TYR A 277 -11.78 -14.31 -4.85
CA TYR A 277 -11.97 -13.30 -5.90
C TYR A 277 -11.19 -13.60 -7.19
N GLU A 278 -10.31 -14.59 -7.17
CA GLU A 278 -9.68 -15.18 -8.36
C GLU A 278 -10.20 -16.58 -8.63
N ASN A 279 -10.18 -17.44 -7.61
CA ASN A 279 -10.32 -18.89 -7.75
C ASN A 279 -11.77 -19.38 -7.65
N TYR A 280 -12.76 -18.52 -7.35
CA TYR A 280 -14.16 -18.93 -7.22
C TYR A 280 -14.71 -19.62 -8.48
N PRO A 281 -14.49 -19.13 -9.70
CA PRO A 281 -14.96 -19.80 -10.92
C PRO A 281 -14.44 -21.24 -11.07
N PHE A 282 -13.16 -21.45 -10.75
CA PHE A 282 -12.54 -22.79 -10.74
C PHE A 282 -13.22 -23.71 -9.71
N TRP A 283 -13.32 -23.26 -8.45
CA TRP A 283 -13.93 -24.07 -7.39
C TRP A 283 -15.43 -24.29 -7.59
N PHE A 284 -16.13 -23.27 -8.07
CA PHE A 284 -17.55 -23.39 -8.40
C PHE A 284 -17.78 -24.46 -9.48
N THR A 285 -17.01 -24.42 -10.57
CA THR A 285 -17.15 -25.38 -11.67
C THR A 285 -16.79 -26.78 -11.22
N LEU A 286 -15.68 -26.95 -10.52
CA LEU A 286 -15.28 -28.24 -9.95
C LEU A 286 -16.39 -28.85 -9.08
N LEU A 287 -16.84 -28.11 -8.08
CA LEU A 287 -17.82 -28.63 -7.11
C LEU A 287 -19.20 -28.86 -7.74
N SER A 288 -19.60 -28.00 -8.67
CA SER A 288 -20.87 -28.16 -9.38
C SER A 288 -20.83 -29.38 -10.31
N THR A 289 -19.73 -29.63 -11.02
CA THR A 289 -19.52 -30.80 -11.85
C THR A 289 -19.54 -32.08 -11.01
N LEU A 290 -18.97 -32.04 -9.82
CA LEU A 290 -19.04 -33.13 -8.83
C LEU A 290 -20.43 -33.28 -8.17
N GLY A 291 -21.44 -32.48 -8.53
CA GLY A 291 -22.81 -32.61 -8.05
C GLY A 291 -23.08 -31.95 -6.70
N PHE A 292 -22.26 -30.96 -6.26
CA PHE A 292 -22.55 -30.16 -5.11
C PHE A 292 -23.34 -28.88 -5.49
N ARG A 293 -24.25 -28.46 -4.64
CA ARG A 293 -24.89 -27.15 -4.73
C ARG A 293 -24.05 -26.12 -3.99
N VAL A 294 -23.33 -25.32 -4.76
CA VAL A 294 -22.43 -24.32 -4.20
C VAL A 294 -23.20 -23.14 -3.66
N MET A 295 -23.04 -22.87 -2.37
CA MET A 295 -23.67 -21.78 -1.63
C MET A 295 -22.64 -20.72 -1.29
N LEU A 296 -22.77 -19.54 -1.91
CA LEU A 296 -21.86 -18.43 -1.69
C LEU A 296 -22.30 -17.56 -0.51
N SER A 297 -21.35 -17.08 0.29
CA SER A 297 -21.63 -16.11 1.34
C SER A 297 -22.14 -14.77 0.75
N PRO A 298 -22.82 -13.91 1.53
CA PRO A 298 -23.36 -12.64 1.02
C PRO A 298 -22.23 -11.71 0.53
N ARG A 299 -22.60 -10.58 -0.07
CA ARG A 299 -21.64 -9.51 -0.36
C ARG A 299 -21.10 -8.93 0.93
N SER A 300 -19.81 -8.57 0.91
CA SER A 300 -19.17 -7.91 2.04
C SER A 300 -19.84 -6.58 2.37
N ASN A 301 -19.89 -6.28 3.63
CA ASN A 301 -20.35 -5.02 4.19
C ASN A 301 -19.88 -4.90 5.65
N HIS A 302 -19.95 -3.70 6.21
CA HIS A 302 -19.48 -3.44 7.56
C HIS A 302 -20.20 -4.30 8.63
N ALA A 303 -21.52 -4.54 8.50
CA ALA A 303 -22.26 -5.41 9.41
C ALA A 303 -21.76 -6.86 9.38
N LEU A 304 -21.26 -7.31 8.24
CA LEU A 304 -20.61 -8.63 8.12
C LEU A 304 -19.26 -8.66 8.85
N PHE A 305 -18.50 -7.57 8.78
CA PHE A 305 -17.27 -7.41 9.55
C PHE A 305 -17.56 -7.45 11.06
N GLU A 306 -18.52 -6.62 11.54
CA GLU A 306 -18.91 -6.59 12.95
C GLU A 306 -19.34 -7.98 13.46
N LYS A 307 -20.03 -8.76 12.63
CA LYS A 307 -20.47 -10.12 12.96
C LYS A 307 -19.32 -11.07 13.28
N GLY A 308 -18.20 -10.93 12.59
CA GLY A 308 -17.02 -11.77 12.79
C GLY A 308 -16.02 -11.25 13.82
N MET A 309 -16.23 -10.05 14.36
CA MET A 309 -15.22 -9.30 15.11
C MET A 309 -14.68 -10.05 16.35
N GLU A 310 -15.54 -10.73 17.09
CA GLU A 310 -15.15 -11.44 18.33
C GLU A 310 -14.15 -12.57 18.11
N SER A 311 -14.15 -13.18 16.92
CA SER A 311 -13.26 -14.29 16.59
C SER A 311 -11.95 -13.86 15.92
N ILE A 312 -11.73 -12.55 15.68
CA ILE A 312 -10.49 -12.04 15.07
C ILE A 312 -9.35 -12.06 16.09
N PRO A 313 -8.29 -12.86 15.90
CA PRO A 313 -7.25 -13.04 16.92
C PRO A 313 -6.25 -11.89 16.98
N SER A 314 -6.20 -11.02 15.98
CA SER A 314 -5.23 -9.93 15.88
C SER A 314 -5.79 -8.72 15.16
N GLU A 315 -5.67 -7.55 15.78
CA GLU A 315 -6.03 -6.27 15.16
C GLU A 315 -5.10 -5.88 14.00
N ASN A 316 -3.88 -6.42 13.98
CA ASN A 316 -2.86 -6.08 12.98
C ASN A 316 -3.00 -6.84 11.66
N VAL A 317 -3.92 -7.80 11.56
CA VAL A 317 -4.18 -8.47 10.29
C VAL A 317 -4.94 -7.54 9.33
N CYS A 318 -4.67 -7.66 8.02
CA CYS A 318 -5.30 -6.80 7.02
C CYS A 318 -6.83 -6.96 6.99
N TYR A 319 -7.54 -5.88 6.68
CA TYR A 319 -9.01 -5.85 6.66
C TYR A 319 -9.65 -6.95 5.79
N PRO A 320 -9.14 -7.28 4.58
CA PRO A 320 -9.67 -8.39 3.80
C PRO A 320 -9.68 -9.73 4.53
N ALA A 321 -8.71 -9.97 5.39
CA ALA A 321 -8.65 -11.20 6.19
C ALA A 321 -9.63 -11.16 7.38
N LYS A 322 -9.81 -10.00 8.01
CA LYS A 322 -10.82 -9.81 9.06
C LYS A 322 -12.25 -10.13 8.58
N LEU A 323 -12.59 -9.76 7.36
CA LEU A 323 -13.89 -10.05 6.76
C LEU A 323 -14.22 -11.55 6.65
N VAL A 324 -13.21 -12.42 6.59
CA VAL A 324 -13.40 -13.88 6.46
C VAL A 324 -14.27 -14.43 7.58
N HIS A 325 -14.06 -13.96 8.81
CA HIS A 325 -14.80 -14.41 9.99
C HIS A 325 -16.30 -14.22 9.81
N GLY A 326 -16.74 -13.02 9.45
CA GLY A 326 -18.16 -12.74 9.20
C GLY A 326 -18.74 -13.50 8.01
N HIS A 327 -17.95 -13.78 6.97
CA HIS A 327 -18.42 -14.57 5.84
C HIS A 327 -18.71 -16.03 6.21
N ILE A 328 -17.87 -16.64 7.05
CA ILE A 328 -18.10 -17.99 7.54
C ILE A 328 -19.33 -18.01 8.44
N GLU A 329 -19.41 -17.07 9.39
CA GLU A 329 -20.59 -16.91 10.26
C GLU A 329 -21.90 -16.80 9.47
N ALA A 330 -21.90 -16.00 8.39
CA ALA A 330 -23.07 -15.82 7.54
C ALA A 330 -23.46 -17.09 6.75
N LEU A 331 -22.53 -17.95 6.41
CA LEU A 331 -22.83 -19.26 5.81
C LEU A 331 -23.49 -20.19 6.83
N LEU A 332 -22.95 -20.24 8.05
CA LEU A 332 -23.49 -21.06 9.14
C LEU A 332 -24.91 -20.60 9.53
N ASP A 333 -25.17 -19.31 9.55
CA ASP A 333 -26.53 -18.74 9.80
C ASP A 333 -27.55 -19.11 8.72
N LYS A 334 -27.11 -19.29 7.48
CA LYS A 334 -27.95 -19.78 6.38
C LYS A 334 -28.23 -21.29 6.48
N GLY A 335 -27.75 -21.95 7.53
CA GLY A 335 -27.90 -23.38 7.72
C GLY A 335 -26.94 -24.24 6.91
N ILE A 336 -25.90 -23.65 6.30
CA ILE A 336 -24.87 -24.39 5.58
C ILE A 336 -23.96 -25.08 6.58
N ARG A 337 -23.89 -26.41 6.51
CA ARG A 337 -23.12 -27.24 7.45
C ARG A 337 -21.80 -27.77 6.88
N THR A 338 -21.63 -27.75 5.57
CA THR A 338 -20.36 -28.07 4.93
C THR A 338 -19.79 -26.82 4.30
N VAL A 339 -18.61 -26.39 4.76
CA VAL A 339 -17.94 -25.19 4.28
C VAL A 339 -16.58 -25.59 3.71
N PHE A 340 -16.31 -25.19 2.47
CA PHE A 340 -15.05 -25.40 1.79
C PHE A 340 -14.26 -24.09 1.69
N TYR A 341 -13.11 -24.05 2.33
CA TYR A 341 -12.19 -22.92 2.27
C TYR A 341 -10.73 -23.41 2.33
N PRO A 342 -10.09 -23.69 1.17
CA PRO A 342 -8.78 -24.30 1.13
C PRO A 342 -7.65 -23.32 1.45
N CYS A 343 -6.59 -23.83 2.07
CA CYS A 343 -5.29 -23.19 2.22
C CYS A 343 -4.50 -23.30 0.91
N VAL A 344 -4.58 -22.30 0.04
CA VAL A 344 -3.85 -22.32 -1.23
C VAL A 344 -2.48 -21.71 -1.03
N SER A 345 -1.43 -22.53 -0.88
CA SER A 345 -0.06 -22.06 -0.69
C SER A 345 0.59 -21.64 -2.00
N TYR A 346 0.33 -22.38 -3.08
CA TYR A 346 0.82 -22.12 -4.43
C TYR A 346 -0.35 -21.91 -5.36
N GLU A 347 -0.36 -20.77 -6.02
CA GLU A 347 -1.27 -20.46 -7.12
C GLU A 347 -0.75 -21.02 -8.43
N GLN A 348 -1.53 -20.90 -9.50
CA GLN A 348 -1.01 -21.11 -10.85
C GLN A 348 0.11 -20.11 -11.13
N ARG A 349 1.08 -20.51 -11.93
CA ARG A 349 2.10 -19.61 -12.43
C ARG A 349 1.48 -18.71 -13.49
N LEU A 350 1.19 -17.47 -13.11
CA LEU A 350 0.52 -16.49 -13.96
C LEU A 350 1.47 -15.86 -14.98
N ILE A 351 2.72 -15.63 -14.58
CA ILE A 351 3.73 -14.95 -15.38
C ILE A 351 4.89 -15.90 -15.67
N SER A 352 5.29 -15.98 -16.93
CA SER A 352 6.44 -16.79 -17.35
C SER A 352 7.74 -16.24 -16.74
N GLY A 353 8.60 -17.14 -16.26
CA GLY A 353 9.88 -16.78 -15.67
C GLY A 353 9.80 -16.21 -14.24
N ALA A 354 8.61 -16.15 -13.59
CA ALA A 354 8.52 -15.85 -12.16
C ALA A 354 9.32 -16.88 -11.35
N ASP A 355 10.01 -16.42 -10.28
CA ASP A 355 10.81 -17.31 -9.43
C ASP A 355 9.93 -18.32 -8.70
N ASN A 356 8.71 -17.93 -8.30
CA ASN A 356 7.72 -18.79 -7.66
C ASN A 356 6.28 -18.27 -7.88
N CYS A 357 5.28 -18.95 -7.31
CA CYS A 357 3.86 -18.60 -7.41
C CYS A 357 3.15 -18.74 -6.05
N PHE A 358 3.80 -18.33 -4.98
CA PHE A 358 3.20 -18.33 -3.64
C PHE A 358 2.03 -17.33 -3.51
N ASN A 359 1.08 -17.67 -2.66
CA ASN A 359 0.22 -16.67 -2.04
C ASN A 359 1.00 -15.91 -0.93
N CYS A 360 0.46 -14.76 -0.49
CA CYS A 360 0.99 -14.16 0.72
C CYS A 360 0.70 -15.09 1.94
N PRO A 361 1.52 -15.06 2.99
CA PRO A 361 1.35 -15.96 4.15
C PRO A 361 -0.06 -15.90 4.76
N VAL A 362 -0.67 -14.72 4.84
CA VAL A 362 -2.03 -14.56 5.38
C VAL A 362 -3.04 -15.32 4.51
N VAL A 363 -3.08 -15.06 3.21
CA VAL A 363 -4.02 -15.74 2.29
C VAL A 363 -3.82 -17.26 2.32
N ALA A 364 -2.57 -17.73 2.32
CA ALA A 364 -2.24 -19.15 2.28
C ALA A 364 -2.69 -19.93 3.52
N THR A 365 -2.73 -19.30 4.71
CA THR A 365 -2.96 -20.01 5.97
C THR A 365 -4.18 -19.54 6.74
N TYR A 366 -4.91 -18.56 6.26
CA TYR A 366 -6.04 -17.99 6.98
C TYR A 366 -7.19 -18.97 7.27
N PRO A 367 -7.46 -19.99 6.43
CA PRO A 367 -8.43 -21.04 6.80
C PRO A 367 -8.09 -21.75 8.12
N GLU A 368 -6.80 -21.93 8.44
CA GLU A 368 -6.40 -22.51 9.72
C GLU A 368 -6.57 -21.52 10.90
N VAL A 369 -6.41 -20.21 10.64
CA VAL A 369 -6.72 -19.19 11.64
C VAL A 369 -8.23 -19.24 11.97
N ILE A 370 -9.08 -19.32 10.96
CA ILE A 370 -10.53 -19.47 11.13
C ILE A 370 -10.86 -20.74 11.92
N ARG A 371 -10.30 -21.88 11.56
CA ARG A 371 -10.51 -23.17 12.23
C ARG A 371 -10.25 -23.10 13.74
N ASN A 372 -9.20 -22.37 14.13
CA ASN A 372 -8.75 -22.31 15.51
C ASN A 372 -9.41 -21.20 16.35
N ASN A 373 -10.11 -20.24 15.73
CA ASN A 373 -10.64 -19.08 16.44
C ASN A 373 -12.18 -18.93 16.33
N LEU A 374 -12.85 -19.69 15.45
CA LEU A 374 -14.30 -19.65 15.30
C LEU A 374 -14.95 -20.84 15.99
N GLU A 375 -15.48 -20.65 17.19
CA GLU A 375 -16.04 -21.72 18.05
C GLU A 375 -17.11 -22.55 17.36
N ARG A 376 -17.97 -21.92 16.55
CA ARG A 376 -19.06 -22.61 15.81
C ARG A 376 -18.59 -23.68 14.83
N LEU A 377 -17.32 -23.68 14.46
CA LEU A 377 -16.74 -24.76 13.63
C LEU A 377 -16.49 -26.06 14.42
N ASN A 378 -16.55 -26.00 15.74
CA ASN A 378 -16.42 -27.17 16.61
C ASN A 378 -17.76 -27.91 16.81
N ASP A 379 -18.87 -27.36 16.28
CA ASP A 379 -20.16 -28.03 16.28
C ASP A 379 -20.07 -29.36 15.50
N PRO A 380 -20.49 -30.50 16.10
CA PRO A 380 -20.42 -31.82 15.44
C PRO A 380 -21.15 -31.89 14.11
N ASP A 381 -22.16 -31.07 13.89
CA ASP A 381 -22.91 -30.99 12.63
C ASP A 381 -22.20 -30.17 11.54
N VAL A 382 -21.14 -29.45 11.87
CA VAL A 382 -20.40 -28.60 10.94
C VAL A 382 -19.17 -29.35 10.41
N THR A 383 -19.02 -29.35 9.10
CA THR A 383 -17.83 -29.88 8.42
C THR A 383 -17.07 -28.72 7.76
N PHE A 384 -15.93 -28.33 8.32
CA PHE A 384 -15.05 -27.30 7.75
C PHE A 384 -13.89 -27.94 7.02
N ILE A 385 -13.83 -27.77 5.70
CA ILE A 385 -12.87 -28.39 4.79
C ILE A 385 -11.83 -27.33 4.39
N SER A 386 -10.64 -27.36 5.01
CA SER A 386 -9.55 -26.40 4.78
C SER A 386 -8.22 -27.08 4.41
N PRO A 387 -8.17 -27.87 3.33
CA PRO A 387 -6.97 -28.60 2.94
C PRO A 387 -5.88 -27.64 2.45
N PHE A 388 -4.62 -28.00 2.67
CA PHE A 388 -3.50 -27.38 1.95
C PHE A 388 -3.49 -27.87 0.51
N ILE A 389 -3.54 -26.92 -0.43
CA ILE A 389 -3.63 -27.16 -1.86
C ILE A 389 -2.50 -26.42 -2.59
N ASN A 390 -1.96 -27.09 -3.60
CA ASN A 390 -1.02 -26.54 -4.56
C ASN A 390 -1.65 -26.56 -5.96
N LEU A 391 -2.10 -25.39 -6.46
CA LEU A 391 -2.71 -25.28 -7.79
C LEU A 391 -1.68 -25.30 -8.93
N SER A 392 -0.39 -25.14 -8.63
CA SER A 392 0.66 -25.25 -9.66
C SER A 392 1.02 -26.69 -10.02
N ASN A 393 0.67 -27.67 -9.16
CA ASN A 393 0.94 -29.09 -9.39
C ASN A 393 -0.33 -29.81 -9.85
N ARG A 394 -0.60 -29.71 -11.16
CA ARG A 394 -1.83 -30.26 -11.75
C ARG A 394 -1.89 -31.81 -11.71
N ASP A 395 -0.75 -32.47 -11.76
CA ASP A 395 -0.70 -33.94 -11.80
C ASP A 395 -1.06 -34.58 -10.45
N TYR A 396 -0.72 -33.89 -9.35
CA TYR A 396 -1.01 -34.40 -8.00
C TYR A 396 -2.38 -33.93 -7.47
N LEU A 397 -2.96 -32.89 -8.05
CA LEU A 397 -4.19 -32.27 -7.56
C LEU A 397 -5.39 -33.23 -7.53
N PRO A 398 -5.66 -34.10 -8.56
CA PRO A 398 -6.78 -35.04 -8.52
C PRO A 398 -6.71 -35.97 -7.31
N ARG A 399 -5.56 -36.59 -7.09
CA ARG A 399 -5.34 -37.51 -5.96
C ARG A 399 -5.54 -36.79 -4.63
N ARG A 400 -4.96 -35.59 -4.49
CA ARG A 400 -5.11 -34.76 -3.27
C ARG A 400 -6.56 -34.41 -2.97
N LEU A 401 -7.34 -34.06 -3.97
CA LEU A 401 -8.75 -33.73 -3.80
C LEU A 401 -9.59 -34.94 -3.51
N CYS A 402 -9.29 -36.13 -4.08
CA CYS A 402 -9.95 -37.37 -3.69
C CYS A 402 -9.75 -37.71 -2.21
N GLU A 403 -8.55 -37.46 -1.65
CA GLU A 403 -8.29 -37.63 -0.23
C GLU A 403 -9.16 -36.64 0.61
N VAL A 404 -9.25 -35.36 0.18
CA VAL A 404 -10.04 -34.31 0.85
C VAL A 404 -11.54 -34.64 0.84
N PHE A 405 -12.05 -35.17 -0.26
CA PHE A 405 -13.46 -35.50 -0.48
C PHE A 405 -13.77 -36.97 -0.28
N ALA A 406 -12.92 -37.74 0.43
CA ALA A 406 -13.05 -39.19 0.61
C ALA A 406 -14.44 -39.63 1.13
N ARG A 407 -15.09 -38.83 2.00
CA ARG A 407 -16.43 -39.14 2.52
C ARG A 407 -17.53 -39.22 1.44
N TRP A 408 -17.32 -38.65 0.26
CA TRP A 408 -18.26 -38.67 -0.86
C TRP A 408 -17.93 -39.71 -1.92
N ASN A 409 -16.90 -40.57 -1.70
CA ASN A 409 -16.47 -41.65 -2.57
C ASN A 409 -16.32 -41.22 -4.05
N ILE A 410 -15.65 -40.08 -4.29
CA ILE A 410 -15.37 -39.57 -5.63
C ILE A 410 -14.18 -40.32 -6.21
N SER A 411 -14.35 -40.91 -7.40
CA SER A 411 -13.24 -41.62 -8.07
C SER A 411 -12.22 -40.63 -8.64
N GLU A 412 -10.99 -41.08 -8.85
CA GLU A 412 -9.94 -40.23 -9.43
C GLU A 412 -10.26 -39.82 -10.87
N GLU A 413 -10.96 -40.68 -11.63
CA GLU A 413 -11.42 -40.38 -12.99
C GLU A 413 -12.49 -39.25 -12.95
N GLU A 414 -13.49 -39.35 -12.06
CA GLU A 414 -14.52 -38.35 -11.88
C GLU A 414 -13.90 -36.99 -11.45
N MET A 415 -12.96 -37.04 -10.51
CA MET A 415 -12.24 -35.84 -10.03
C MET A 415 -11.43 -35.20 -11.16
N THR A 416 -10.71 -36.00 -11.94
CA THR A 416 -9.89 -35.52 -13.06
C THR A 416 -10.76 -34.86 -14.13
N ALA A 417 -11.88 -35.48 -14.52
CA ALA A 417 -12.82 -34.92 -15.48
C ALA A 417 -13.41 -33.60 -14.99
N ALA A 418 -13.77 -33.50 -13.69
CA ALA A 418 -14.29 -32.29 -13.10
C ALA A 418 -13.23 -31.17 -13.03
N LEU A 419 -11.97 -31.53 -12.78
CA LEU A 419 -10.84 -30.59 -12.80
C LEU A 419 -10.57 -30.06 -14.21
N GLU A 420 -10.67 -30.87 -15.24
CA GLU A 420 -10.52 -30.42 -16.63
C GLU A 420 -11.54 -29.33 -16.97
N GLU A 421 -12.80 -29.53 -16.61
CA GLU A 421 -13.84 -28.51 -16.82
C GLU A 421 -13.56 -27.24 -15.99
N ALA A 422 -13.10 -27.38 -14.74
CA ALA A 422 -12.74 -26.25 -13.91
C ALA A 422 -11.56 -25.44 -14.49
N TRP A 423 -10.54 -26.11 -15.04
CA TRP A 423 -9.42 -25.44 -15.70
C TRP A 423 -9.81 -24.75 -17.00
N LYS A 424 -10.74 -25.31 -17.78
CA LYS A 424 -11.29 -24.69 -18.98
C LYS A 424 -12.00 -23.38 -18.63
N GLU A 425 -12.86 -23.39 -17.60
CA GLU A 425 -13.59 -22.22 -17.15
C GLU A 425 -12.63 -21.13 -16.62
N ASP A 426 -11.63 -21.52 -15.81
CA ASP A 426 -10.62 -20.58 -15.31
C ASP A 426 -9.84 -19.90 -16.46
N ALA A 427 -9.43 -20.67 -17.46
CA ALA A 427 -8.74 -20.14 -18.64
C ALA A 427 -9.64 -19.22 -19.48
N ALA A 428 -10.90 -19.61 -19.66
CA ALA A 428 -11.89 -18.84 -20.40
C ALA A 428 -12.15 -17.48 -19.72
N LEU A 429 -12.35 -17.49 -18.40
CA LEU A 429 -12.53 -16.25 -17.64
C LEU A 429 -11.33 -15.31 -17.77
N LYS A 430 -10.11 -15.83 -17.62
CA LYS A 430 -8.89 -15.02 -17.75
C LYS A 430 -8.77 -14.39 -19.14
N GLN A 431 -9.19 -15.12 -20.17
CA GLN A 431 -9.23 -14.58 -21.54
C GLN A 431 -10.32 -13.51 -21.68
N GLU A 432 -11.54 -13.76 -21.19
CA GLU A 432 -12.63 -12.77 -21.22
C GLU A 432 -12.22 -11.46 -20.50
N VAL A 433 -11.48 -11.53 -19.40
CA VAL A 433 -10.98 -10.34 -18.68
C VAL A 433 -10.02 -9.54 -19.55
N ARG A 434 -9.10 -10.19 -20.24
CA ARG A 434 -8.15 -9.53 -21.16
C ARG A 434 -8.86 -8.93 -22.36
N ASP A 435 -9.78 -9.67 -22.99
CA ASP A 435 -10.53 -9.22 -24.14
C ASP A 435 -11.37 -7.99 -23.78
N LYS A 436 -12.02 -8.01 -22.62
CA LYS A 436 -12.79 -6.86 -22.11
C LYS A 436 -11.90 -5.67 -21.75
N GLY A 437 -10.70 -5.93 -21.25
CA GLY A 437 -9.68 -4.90 -21.03
C GLY A 437 -9.29 -4.21 -22.33
N ALA A 438 -8.97 -4.98 -23.36
CA ALA A 438 -8.61 -4.46 -24.68
C ALA A 438 -9.76 -3.67 -25.32
N GLU A 439 -11.00 -4.18 -25.24
CA GLU A 439 -12.21 -3.45 -25.70
C GLU A 439 -12.36 -2.10 -25.00
N ASN A 440 -12.17 -2.06 -23.68
CA ASN A 440 -12.30 -0.84 -22.90
C ASN A 440 -11.18 0.16 -23.19
N ILE A 441 -9.94 -0.27 -23.39
CA ILE A 441 -8.82 0.58 -23.78
C ILE A 441 -9.10 1.23 -25.16
N GLU A 442 -9.53 0.42 -26.11
CA GLU A 442 -9.87 0.94 -27.44
C GLU A 442 -11.02 1.94 -27.39
N TRP A 443 -12.08 1.65 -26.60
CA TRP A 443 -13.18 2.58 -26.37
C TRP A 443 -12.70 3.92 -25.80
N MET A 444 -11.82 3.86 -24.78
CA MET A 444 -11.26 5.07 -24.16
C MET A 444 -10.44 5.91 -25.14
N ARG A 445 -9.63 5.28 -26.00
CA ARG A 445 -8.90 5.97 -27.08
C ARG A 445 -9.82 6.69 -28.04
N GLN A 446 -10.87 6.02 -28.50
CA GLN A 446 -11.85 6.59 -29.43
C GLN A 446 -12.60 7.79 -28.84
N HIS A 447 -12.77 7.84 -27.52
CA HIS A 447 -13.49 8.90 -26.82
C HIS A 447 -12.57 9.91 -26.13
N ASN A 448 -11.25 9.81 -26.32
CA ASN A 448 -10.23 10.64 -25.66
C ASN A 448 -10.38 10.64 -24.14
N VAL A 449 -10.63 9.46 -23.56
CA VAL A 449 -10.77 9.23 -22.12
C VAL A 449 -9.50 8.55 -21.59
N ARG A 450 -8.95 9.07 -20.51
CA ARG A 450 -7.81 8.48 -19.85
C ARG A 450 -8.22 7.25 -19.01
N GLY A 451 -7.35 6.22 -18.98
CA GLY A 451 -7.57 5.00 -18.20
C GLY A 451 -6.70 4.93 -16.95
N ILE A 452 -7.30 4.54 -15.84
CA ILE A 452 -6.58 4.21 -14.61
C ILE A 452 -6.56 2.69 -14.43
N VAL A 453 -5.37 2.10 -14.44
CA VAL A 453 -5.17 0.73 -13.99
C VAL A 453 -5.09 0.73 -12.47
N LEU A 454 -6.22 0.45 -11.83
CA LEU A 454 -6.31 0.34 -10.38
C LEU A 454 -5.81 -1.04 -9.95
N ALA A 455 -4.53 -1.11 -9.69
CA ALA A 455 -3.81 -2.35 -9.46
C ALA A 455 -3.86 -2.77 -7.99
N GLY A 456 -4.00 -4.07 -7.77
CA GLY A 456 -4.08 -4.60 -6.42
C GLY A 456 -4.05 -6.12 -6.40
N ARG A 457 -4.66 -6.69 -5.40
CA ARG A 457 -4.85 -8.14 -5.27
C ARG A 457 -6.29 -8.51 -5.62
N PRO A 458 -6.59 -9.78 -5.92
CA PRO A 458 -7.92 -10.21 -6.34
C PRO A 458 -9.06 -9.68 -5.44
N TYR A 459 -8.87 -9.67 -4.13
CA TYR A 459 -9.87 -9.21 -3.16
C TYR A 459 -10.11 -7.68 -3.17
N HIS A 460 -9.25 -6.87 -3.81
CA HIS A 460 -9.53 -5.44 -4.01
C HIS A 460 -10.69 -5.21 -5.00
N LEU A 461 -11.16 -6.27 -5.64
CA LEU A 461 -12.41 -6.24 -6.41
C LEU A 461 -13.65 -6.05 -5.52
N ASP A 462 -13.57 -6.36 -4.22
CA ASP A 462 -14.66 -6.22 -3.28
C ASP A 462 -14.96 -4.73 -3.01
N PRO A 463 -16.22 -4.26 -3.22
CA PRO A 463 -16.60 -2.87 -2.97
C PRO A 463 -16.45 -2.42 -1.51
N GLU A 464 -16.53 -3.34 -0.53
CA GLU A 464 -16.27 -3.02 0.87
C GLU A 464 -14.78 -2.78 1.12
N ILE A 465 -13.91 -3.55 0.46
CA ILE A 465 -12.45 -3.44 0.61
C ILE A 465 -11.91 -2.22 -0.15
N ASN A 466 -12.38 -1.99 -1.39
CA ASN A 466 -11.93 -0.86 -2.21
C ASN A 466 -12.65 0.45 -1.91
N HIS A 467 -13.66 0.44 -1.02
CA HIS A 467 -14.44 1.59 -0.55
C HIS A 467 -15.08 2.44 -1.66
N GLY A 468 -15.25 1.91 -2.88
CA GLY A 468 -15.80 2.63 -4.02
C GLY A 468 -14.80 3.52 -4.75
N ILE A 469 -13.50 3.24 -4.65
CA ILE A 469 -12.45 3.93 -5.41
C ILE A 469 -12.66 3.78 -6.94
N PRO A 470 -13.06 2.61 -7.50
CA PRO A 470 -13.38 2.51 -8.93
C PRO A 470 -14.48 3.49 -9.37
N GLU A 471 -15.54 3.62 -8.57
CA GLU A 471 -16.62 4.58 -8.84
C GLU A 471 -16.14 6.04 -8.71
N LEU A 472 -15.19 6.31 -7.83
CA LEU A 472 -14.57 7.62 -7.69
C LEU A 472 -13.75 7.97 -8.94
N ILE A 473 -12.96 7.03 -9.47
CA ILE A 473 -12.20 7.20 -10.73
C ILE A 473 -13.15 7.55 -11.88
N VAL A 474 -14.21 6.75 -12.04
CA VAL A 474 -15.24 6.99 -13.08
C VAL A 474 -15.94 8.34 -12.87
N GLY A 475 -16.21 8.72 -11.62
CA GLY A 475 -16.79 10.02 -11.26
C GLY A 475 -15.88 11.21 -11.55
N LEU A 476 -14.59 11.01 -11.70
CA LEU A 476 -13.60 12.01 -12.11
C LEU A 476 -13.39 12.06 -13.64
N GLY A 477 -14.15 11.27 -14.41
CA GLY A 477 -14.08 11.29 -15.87
C GLY A 477 -13.07 10.32 -16.48
N MET A 478 -12.50 9.40 -15.70
CA MET A 478 -11.50 8.42 -16.14
C MET A 478 -12.10 7.00 -16.19
N GLY A 479 -11.56 6.12 -17.06
CA GLY A 479 -11.91 4.70 -17.05
C GLY A 479 -11.19 3.94 -15.95
N ALA A 480 -11.82 2.93 -15.35
CA ALA A 480 -11.23 2.05 -14.33
C ALA A 480 -10.97 0.65 -14.87
N LEU A 481 -9.72 0.25 -14.94
CA LEU A 481 -9.23 -1.07 -15.38
C LEU A 481 -8.66 -1.85 -14.18
N THR A 482 -8.68 -3.19 -14.27
CA THR A 482 -7.99 -4.07 -13.31
C THR A 482 -6.60 -4.44 -13.84
N GLU A 483 -5.66 -4.80 -12.96
CA GLU A 483 -4.29 -5.14 -13.36
C GLU A 483 -4.23 -6.33 -14.33
N ASP A 484 -5.09 -7.33 -14.15
CA ASP A 484 -5.14 -8.52 -14.99
C ASP A 484 -5.81 -8.31 -16.35
N SER A 485 -6.54 -7.20 -16.51
CA SER A 485 -7.15 -6.84 -17.80
C SER A 485 -6.16 -6.24 -18.79
N VAL A 486 -4.98 -5.83 -18.32
CA VAL A 486 -3.90 -5.26 -19.17
C VAL A 486 -2.70 -6.20 -19.31
N CYS A 487 -2.67 -7.31 -18.58
CA CYS A 487 -1.57 -8.26 -18.58
C CYS A 487 -1.74 -9.35 -19.64
N ASP A 488 -0.66 -9.72 -20.34
CA ASP A 488 -0.61 -10.78 -21.35
C ASP A 488 0.29 -11.97 -20.96
N GLY A 489 0.86 -11.97 -19.77
CA GLY A 489 1.76 -13.00 -19.24
C GLY A 489 3.23 -12.76 -19.55
N ARG A 490 3.60 -11.57 -20.04
CA ARG A 490 4.97 -11.20 -20.43
C ARG A 490 5.49 -10.12 -19.49
N LEU A 491 6.68 -10.34 -18.97
CA LEU A 491 7.38 -9.39 -18.12
C LEU A 491 8.87 -9.41 -18.43
N GLU A 492 9.44 -8.25 -18.71
CA GLU A 492 10.88 -8.10 -18.89
C GLU A 492 11.64 -8.43 -17.61
N ARG A 493 12.73 -9.14 -17.76
CA ARG A 493 13.58 -9.61 -16.66
C ARG A 493 15.05 -9.30 -16.92
N PRO A 494 15.88 -9.22 -15.87
CA PRO A 494 15.61 -9.55 -14.47
C PRO A 494 14.94 -8.42 -13.70
N LEU A 495 14.15 -8.76 -12.67
CA LEU A 495 13.71 -7.83 -11.65
C LEU A 495 14.76 -7.73 -10.53
N ARG A 496 14.79 -6.62 -9.80
CA ARG A 496 15.63 -6.47 -8.61
C ARG A 496 15.20 -7.43 -7.50
N VAL A 497 13.88 -7.53 -7.30
CA VAL A 497 13.27 -8.42 -6.29
C VAL A 497 13.20 -9.87 -6.76
N ARG A 498 13.07 -10.81 -5.81
CA ARG A 498 12.62 -12.17 -6.12
C ARG A 498 11.11 -12.16 -6.37
N ASP A 499 10.74 -12.56 -7.57
CA ASP A 499 9.36 -12.59 -8.02
C ASP A 499 8.68 -13.90 -7.57
N GLN A 500 8.26 -13.91 -6.31
CA GLN A 500 7.82 -15.15 -5.63
C GLN A 500 6.32 -15.22 -5.37
N TRP A 501 5.58 -14.10 -5.48
CA TRP A 501 4.15 -14.05 -5.18
C TRP A 501 3.32 -13.89 -6.45
N ALA A 502 2.41 -14.83 -6.70
CA ALA A 502 1.65 -14.94 -7.94
C ALA A 502 0.96 -13.62 -8.36
N TYR A 503 0.22 -13.01 -7.46
CA TYR A 503 -0.54 -11.79 -7.78
C TYR A 503 0.33 -10.53 -7.85
N HIS A 504 1.49 -10.53 -7.21
CA HIS A 504 2.41 -9.41 -7.28
C HIS A 504 3.21 -9.41 -8.59
N SER A 505 3.45 -10.60 -9.16
CA SER A 505 4.02 -10.71 -10.52
C SER A 505 3.17 -9.95 -11.55
N ARG A 506 1.84 -10.01 -11.43
CA ARG A 506 0.92 -9.23 -12.28
C ARG A 506 1.07 -7.72 -12.11
N LEU A 507 1.35 -7.25 -10.89
CA LEU A 507 1.56 -5.81 -10.64
C LEU A 507 2.81 -5.29 -11.36
N TYR A 508 3.87 -6.09 -11.43
CA TYR A 508 5.09 -5.73 -12.17
C TYR A 508 4.84 -5.66 -13.67
N GLU A 509 4.10 -6.64 -14.20
CA GLU A 509 3.71 -6.64 -15.62
C GLU A 509 2.78 -5.47 -15.95
N ALA A 510 1.75 -5.24 -15.12
CA ALA A 510 0.83 -4.12 -15.31
C ALA A 510 1.56 -2.77 -15.28
N ALA A 511 2.55 -2.60 -14.37
CA ALA A 511 3.37 -1.40 -14.33
C ALA A 511 4.21 -1.21 -15.60
N ALA A 512 4.82 -2.29 -16.11
CA ALA A 512 5.56 -2.25 -17.36
C ALA A 512 4.64 -1.89 -18.53
N ARG A 513 3.46 -2.49 -18.59
CA ARG A 513 2.48 -2.25 -19.65
C ARG A 513 1.94 -0.83 -19.62
N VAL A 514 1.61 -0.29 -18.45
CA VAL A 514 1.16 1.10 -18.29
C VAL A 514 2.25 2.07 -18.74
N GLY A 515 3.50 1.83 -18.38
CA GLY A 515 4.62 2.68 -18.81
C GLY A 515 4.84 2.72 -20.33
N ASP A 516 4.37 1.70 -21.06
CA ASP A 516 4.43 1.64 -22.52
C ASP A 516 3.20 2.28 -23.21
N GLU A 517 2.13 2.61 -22.44
CA GLU A 517 0.84 3.10 -22.96
C GLU A 517 0.57 4.55 -22.50
N PRO A 518 0.60 5.55 -23.37
CA PRO A 518 0.50 6.96 -22.98
C PRO A 518 -0.86 7.36 -22.40
N ASP A 519 -1.90 6.58 -22.65
CA ASP A 519 -3.28 6.85 -22.22
C ASP A 519 -3.65 6.19 -20.90
N LEU A 520 -2.72 5.41 -20.31
CA LEU A 520 -2.92 4.69 -19.07
C LEU A 520 -2.04 5.23 -17.95
N GLU A 521 -2.57 5.21 -16.74
CA GLU A 521 -1.82 5.53 -15.51
C GLU A 521 -2.08 4.45 -14.45
N MET A 522 -1.11 4.20 -13.59
CA MET A 522 -1.24 3.17 -12.56
C MET A 522 -1.50 3.77 -11.18
N VAL A 523 -2.55 3.29 -10.54
CA VAL A 523 -2.84 3.55 -9.12
C VAL A 523 -2.84 2.23 -8.38
N GLN A 524 -1.99 2.08 -7.38
CA GLN A 524 -1.86 0.84 -6.62
C GLN A 524 -2.60 0.90 -5.28
N LEU A 525 -3.44 -0.09 -5.01
CA LEU A 525 -4.10 -0.29 -3.72
C LEU A 525 -3.22 -1.13 -2.80
N ASN A 526 -2.88 -0.59 -1.65
CA ASN A 526 -2.09 -1.26 -0.62
C ASN A 526 -2.86 -1.30 0.71
N SER A 527 -2.75 -2.39 1.45
CA SER A 527 -3.23 -2.43 2.83
C SER A 527 -2.22 -1.80 3.79
N PHE A 528 -2.70 -1.10 4.82
CA PHE A 528 -1.83 -0.58 5.87
C PHE A 528 -1.00 -1.68 6.52
N GLY A 529 0.29 -1.43 6.73
CA GLY A 529 1.20 -2.36 7.38
C GLY A 529 1.47 -3.64 6.60
N CYS A 530 1.08 -3.73 5.33
CA CYS A 530 1.36 -4.91 4.50
C CYS A 530 2.83 -4.93 4.07
N GLY A 531 3.63 -5.77 4.71
CA GLY A 531 5.05 -5.87 4.39
C GLY A 531 5.36 -6.53 3.05
N VAL A 532 4.42 -7.23 2.43
CA VAL A 532 4.56 -7.73 1.06
C VAL A 532 4.43 -6.57 0.09
N ASP A 533 3.45 -5.69 0.30
CA ASP A 533 3.28 -4.47 -0.50
C ASP A 533 4.47 -3.52 -0.38
N ALA A 534 5.13 -3.47 0.78
CA ALA A 534 6.33 -2.66 0.96
C ALA A 534 7.46 -3.03 -0.01
N ILE A 535 7.57 -4.32 -0.35
CA ILE A 535 8.55 -4.81 -1.32
C ILE A 535 8.05 -4.58 -2.75
N THR A 536 6.78 -4.89 -2.99
CA THR A 536 6.16 -4.81 -4.32
C THR A 536 6.03 -3.39 -4.82
N ALA A 537 5.59 -2.47 -3.95
CA ALA A 537 5.42 -1.06 -4.32
C ALA A 537 6.74 -0.40 -4.72
N ASP A 538 7.85 -0.74 -4.04
CA ASP A 538 9.17 -0.24 -4.42
C ASP A 538 9.59 -0.74 -5.81
N GLN A 539 9.29 -1.99 -6.16
CA GLN A 539 9.60 -2.53 -7.49
C GLN A 539 8.69 -1.95 -8.58
N VAL A 540 7.40 -1.79 -8.30
CA VAL A 540 6.44 -1.13 -9.21
C VAL A 540 6.88 0.31 -9.47
N GLN A 541 7.27 1.04 -8.43
CA GLN A 541 7.78 2.40 -8.54
C GLN A 541 9.02 2.46 -9.45
N GLU A 542 10.00 1.56 -9.26
CA GLU A 542 11.20 1.49 -10.12
C GLU A 542 10.86 1.24 -11.60
N ILE A 543 9.87 0.38 -11.88
CA ILE A 543 9.42 0.09 -13.25
C ILE A 543 8.77 1.32 -13.89
N LEU A 544 7.88 2.02 -13.18
CA LEU A 544 7.18 3.20 -13.69
C LEU A 544 8.11 4.40 -13.85
N GLU A 545 8.92 4.72 -12.82
CA GLU A 545 9.90 5.81 -12.88
C GLU A 545 10.92 5.63 -14.01
N GLY A 546 11.35 4.38 -14.27
CA GLY A 546 12.21 4.03 -15.40
C GLY A 546 11.59 4.31 -16.77
N ARG A 547 10.27 4.49 -16.84
CA ARG A 547 9.51 4.85 -18.05
C ARG A 547 8.96 6.28 -18.02
N GLY A 548 9.33 7.07 -17.01
CA GLY A 548 8.92 8.47 -16.86
C GLY A 548 7.50 8.65 -16.29
N ASP A 549 6.90 7.60 -15.72
CA ASP A 549 5.57 7.64 -15.13
C ASP A 549 5.58 7.81 -13.61
N VAL A 550 4.46 8.32 -13.08
CA VAL A 550 4.27 8.54 -11.65
C VAL A 550 3.61 7.34 -10.99
N HIS A 551 4.21 6.82 -9.94
CA HIS A 551 3.60 5.79 -9.11
C HIS A 551 2.69 6.40 -8.05
N THR A 552 1.38 6.19 -8.15
CA THR A 552 0.41 6.62 -7.16
C THR A 552 -0.05 5.43 -6.32
N VAL A 553 0.15 5.51 -5.00
CA VAL A 553 -0.29 4.48 -4.04
C VAL A 553 -1.44 5.00 -3.21
N LEU A 554 -2.52 4.24 -3.09
CA LEU A 554 -3.62 4.47 -2.17
C LEU A 554 -3.62 3.39 -1.09
N LYS A 555 -3.40 3.78 0.16
CA LYS A 555 -3.49 2.88 1.29
C LYS A 555 -4.94 2.79 1.78
N ILE A 556 -5.42 1.57 1.93
CA ILE A 556 -6.78 1.26 2.36
C ILE A 556 -6.78 0.37 3.61
N ASP A 557 -7.79 0.53 4.44
CA ASP A 557 -8.01 -0.24 5.65
C ASP A 557 -9.53 -0.35 5.94
N GLU A 558 -9.91 -0.88 7.11
CA GLU A 558 -11.31 -0.98 7.54
C GLU A 558 -12.03 0.38 7.59
N ILE A 559 -11.30 1.45 7.89
CA ILE A 559 -11.80 2.83 7.87
C ILE A 559 -11.04 3.60 6.80
N SER A 560 -11.64 3.78 5.64
CA SER A 560 -11.05 4.60 4.58
C SER A 560 -11.86 5.86 4.33
N ASN A 561 -11.14 6.99 4.27
CA ASN A 561 -11.70 8.27 3.88
C ASN A 561 -11.45 8.50 2.38
N LEU A 562 -12.51 8.44 1.58
CA LEU A 562 -12.43 8.73 0.15
C LEU A 562 -11.94 10.15 -0.17
N GLY A 563 -11.95 11.07 0.79
CA GLY A 563 -11.40 12.42 0.61
C GLY A 563 -9.91 12.39 0.26
N ALA A 564 -9.12 11.57 0.96
CA ALA A 564 -7.70 11.42 0.67
C ALA A 564 -7.45 10.80 -0.71
N ALA A 565 -8.20 9.74 -1.05
CA ALA A 565 -8.14 9.11 -2.37
C ALA A 565 -8.52 10.10 -3.50
N ARG A 566 -9.56 10.92 -3.28
CA ARG A 566 -10.00 11.95 -4.24
C ARG A 566 -8.93 13.00 -4.48
N ILE A 567 -8.30 13.51 -3.41
CA ILE A 567 -7.23 14.50 -3.53
C ILE A 567 -6.07 13.93 -4.35
N ARG A 568 -5.67 12.67 -4.08
CA ARG A 568 -4.58 12.02 -4.81
C ARG A 568 -4.90 11.78 -6.28
N LEU A 569 -6.11 11.31 -6.59
CA LEU A 569 -6.53 11.10 -7.97
C LEU A 569 -6.62 12.43 -8.74
N ARG A 570 -7.12 13.51 -8.12
CA ARG A 570 -7.12 14.85 -8.74
C ARG A 570 -5.70 15.41 -8.90
N SER A 571 -4.81 15.14 -7.95
CA SER A 571 -3.40 15.56 -8.06
C SER A 571 -2.69 14.78 -9.17
N LEU A 572 -3.02 13.50 -9.33
CA LEU A 572 -2.52 12.69 -10.45
C LEU A 572 -3.04 13.27 -11.78
N ASP A 573 -4.32 13.53 -11.89
CA ASP A 573 -4.97 14.11 -13.08
C ASP A 573 -4.32 15.45 -13.49
N ALA A 574 -4.13 16.37 -12.53
CA ALA A 574 -3.44 17.63 -12.78
C ALA A 574 -1.98 17.44 -13.21
N ALA A 575 -1.24 16.51 -12.60
CA ALA A 575 0.14 16.21 -12.98
C ALA A 575 0.24 15.63 -14.40
N ILE A 576 -0.77 14.89 -14.82
CA ILE A 576 -0.88 14.34 -16.17
C ILE A 576 -1.16 15.44 -17.18
N GLU A 577 -2.09 16.36 -16.88
CA GLU A 577 -2.40 17.50 -17.75
C GLU A 577 -1.17 18.39 -17.95
N GLU A 578 -0.40 18.66 -16.88
CA GLU A 578 0.85 19.43 -16.98
C GLU A 578 1.90 18.71 -17.83
N ARG A 579 2.03 17.37 -17.69
CA ARG A 579 2.95 16.58 -18.52
C ARG A 579 2.56 16.54 -19.99
N GLY A 580 1.27 16.55 -20.33
CA GLY A 580 0.77 16.56 -21.71
C GLY A 580 1.11 17.85 -22.46
N ASN A 581 1.38 18.94 -21.74
CA ASN A 581 1.82 20.23 -22.29
C ASN A 581 3.33 20.35 -22.51
N VAL A 582 4.13 19.45 -21.93
CA VAL A 582 5.56 19.32 -22.19
C VAL A 582 5.72 18.10 -23.11
N GLU A 583 6.18 18.32 -24.36
CA GLU A 583 6.54 17.20 -25.24
C GLU A 583 7.36 16.20 -24.41
N ARG A 584 6.90 14.94 -24.36
CA ARG A 584 7.72 13.84 -23.84
C ARG A 584 8.99 13.83 -24.70
N GLU A 585 10.02 14.59 -24.30
CA GLU A 585 11.37 14.22 -24.73
C GLU A 585 11.50 12.77 -24.31
N SER A 586 11.47 11.88 -25.28
CA SER A 586 11.80 10.49 -25.09
C SER A 586 13.24 10.46 -24.57
N GLN A 587 13.42 10.69 -23.28
CA GLN A 587 14.55 10.13 -22.60
C GLN A 587 14.35 8.62 -22.81
N THR A 588 15.04 8.07 -23.77
CA THR A 588 15.39 6.67 -23.77
C THR A 588 16.18 6.46 -22.49
N VAL A 589 15.44 6.37 -21.38
CA VAL A 589 15.98 5.88 -20.11
C VAL A 589 16.40 4.47 -20.49
N ASP A 590 17.69 4.26 -20.49
CA ASP A 590 18.28 2.96 -20.76
C ASP A 590 17.67 1.99 -19.73
N THR A 591 16.60 1.30 -20.13
CA THR A 591 15.93 0.30 -19.31
C THR A 591 16.87 -0.85 -18.98
N THR A 592 17.98 -0.99 -19.74
CA THR A 592 19.07 -1.92 -19.45
C THR A 592 19.96 -1.42 -18.30
N GLY A 593 20.02 -0.12 -18.02
CA GLY A 593 20.79 0.48 -16.92
C GLY A 593 20.29 0.14 -15.53
N HIS A 594 19.05 -0.36 -15.39
CA HIS A 594 18.52 -0.85 -14.11
C HIS A 594 18.79 -2.35 -13.85
N ILE A 595 19.38 -3.06 -14.78
CA ILE A 595 19.98 -4.38 -14.56
C ILE A 595 21.31 -4.15 -13.85
N HIS A 596 21.27 -3.89 -12.56
CA HIS A 596 22.49 -3.78 -11.76
C HIS A 596 23.23 -5.10 -11.81
N GLU A 597 24.39 -5.11 -12.46
CA GLU A 597 25.30 -6.23 -12.36
C GLU A 597 25.57 -6.50 -10.87
N ARG A 598 25.23 -7.72 -10.45
CA ARG A 598 25.46 -8.13 -9.07
C ARG A 598 26.96 -8.29 -8.86
N THR A 599 27.54 -7.44 -8.02
CA THR A 599 28.94 -7.62 -7.60
C THR A 599 29.06 -8.97 -6.91
N ALA A 600 29.77 -9.90 -7.54
CA ALA A 600 29.94 -11.25 -7.02
C ALA A 600 31.14 -11.32 -6.07
N PHE A 601 31.00 -12.05 -4.98
CA PHE A 601 32.15 -12.41 -4.12
C PHE A 601 32.99 -13.48 -4.83
N THR A 602 34.17 -13.12 -5.27
CA THR A 602 35.04 -13.99 -6.10
C THR A 602 36.01 -14.81 -5.26
N ARG A 603 36.59 -15.86 -5.89
CA ARG A 603 37.67 -16.64 -5.31
C ARG A 603 38.90 -15.77 -4.98
N GLN A 604 39.23 -14.79 -5.83
CA GLN A 604 40.31 -13.86 -5.60
C GLN A 604 40.09 -12.99 -4.35
N MET A 605 38.88 -12.49 -4.14
CA MET A 605 38.52 -11.75 -2.92
C MET A 605 38.70 -12.61 -1.66
N ARG A 606 38.29 -13.88 -1.73
CA ARG A 606 38.49 -14.84 -0.63
C ARG A 606 39.98 -15.06 -0.34
N GLU A 607 40.77 -15.32 -1.36
CA GLU A 607 42.23 -15.55 -1.24
C GLU A 607 42.97 -14.28 -0.78
N ALA A 608 42.46 -13.10 -1.12
CA ALA A 608 42.93 -11.81 -0.62
C ALA A 608 42.51 -11.48 0.81
N GLY A 609 41.77 -12.38 1.48
CA GLY A 609 41.32 -12.24 2.86
C GLY A 609 40.25 -11.19 3.12
N TRP A 610 39.41 -10.90 2.11
CA TRP A 610 38.29 -9.97 2.29
C TRP A 610 37.46 -10.34 3.51
N GLN A 611 37.05 -9.32 4.27
CA GLN A 611 36.17 -9.51 5.43
C GLN A 611 34.73 -9.77 4.94
N ILE A 612 34.03 -10.69 5.60
CA ILE A 612 32.62 -10.97 5.35
C ILE A 612 31.83 -10.60 6.61
N LEU A 613 31.01 -9.56 6.52
CA LEU A 613 30.12 -9.16 7.60
C LEU A 613 28.87 -10.03 7.61
N VAL A 614 28.51 -10.54 8.76
CA VAL A 614 27.30 -11.37 8.98
C VAL A 614 26.47 -10.75 10.10
N PRO A 615 25.17 -10.48 9.90
CA PRO A 615 24.32 -9.96 10.96
C PRO A 615 24.02 -11.03 12.01
N GLN A 616 23.88 -10.62 13.27
CA GLN A 616 23.48 -11.53 14.34
C GLN A 616 21.99 -11.84 14.26
N MET A 617 21.65 -13.06 13.84
CA MET A 617 20.26 -13.52 13.74
C MET A 617 19.95 -14.62 14.77
N ALA A 618 20.94 -15.38 15.21
CA ALA A 618 20.77 -16.50 16.13
C ALA A 618 22.07 -16.74 16.93
N PRO A 619 22.26 -16.16 18.14
CA PRO A 619 23.53 -16.17 18.87
C PRO A 619 24.11 -17.57 19.08
N PHE A 620 23.25 -18.52 19.47
CA PHE A 620 23.70 -19.89 19.72
C PHE A 620 24.24 -20.57 18.46
N GLN A 621 23.51 -20.51 17.36
CA GLN A 621 23.88 -21.12 16.07
C GLN A 621 25.15 -20.48 15.51
N PHE A 622 25.24 -19.14 15.55
CA PHE A 622 26.39 -18.42 15.00
C PHE A 622 27.66 -18.61 15.81
N SER A 623 27.56 -18.85 17.14
CA SER A 623 28.72 -19.19 17.95
C SER A 623 29.42 -20.49 17.50
N LEU A 624 28.64 -21.43 16.92
CA LEU A 624 29.16 -22.67 16.36
C LEU A 624 29.57 -22.51 14.88
N LEU A 625 28.82 -21.74 14.11
CA LEU A 625 29.00 -21.58 12.66
C LEU A 625 30.24 -20.74 12.31
N VAL A 626 30.49 -19.64 13.01
CA VAL A 626 31.62 -18.74 12.74
C VAL A 626 32.98 -19.46 12.81
N PRO A 627 33.30 -20.26 13.82
CA PRO A 627 34.55 -21.01 13.84
C PRO A 627 34.69 -22.00 12.66
N VAL A 628 33.60 -22.60 12.22
CA VAL A 628 33.61 -23.49 11.03
C VAL A 628 33.92 -22.73 9.77
N LEU A 629 33.34 -21.54 9.60
CA LEU A 629 33.60 -20.67 8.44
C LEU A 629 35.07 -20.18 8.42
N HIS A 630 35.62 -19.82 9.59
CA HIS A 630 37.06 -19.48 9.72
C HIS A 630 37.95 -20.65 9.30
N ARG A 631 37.62 -21.87 9.74
CA ARG A 631 38.36 -23.08 9.32
C ARG A 631 38.27 -23.33 7.83
N ALA A 632 37.16 -22.96 7.22
CA ALA A 632 36.97 -23.03 5.78
C ALA A 632 37.72 -21.92 5.01
N GLY A 633 38.48 -21.08 5.69
CA GLY A 633 39.26 -19.99 5.07
C GLY A 633 38.41 -18.75 4.67
N LEU A 634 37.32 -18.53 5.38
CA LEU A 634 36.49 -17.33 5.22
C LEU A 634 36.73 -16.38 6.38
N ASN A 635 37.08 -15.12 6.12
CA ASN A 635 37.29 -14.09 7.13
C ASN A 635 35.96 -13.47 7.57
N VAL A 636 35.21 -14.18 8.41
CA VAL A 636 33.86 -13.77 8.86
C VAL A 636 33.94 -12.93 10.13
N ARG A 637 33.23 -11.79 10.13
CA ARG A 637 32.98 -10.98 11.33
C ARG A 637 31.48 -10.92 11.59
N LEU A 638 31.09 -11.45 12.78
CA LEU A 638 29.70 -11.37 13.22
C LEU A 638 29.43 -10.01 13.85
N LEU A 639 28.30 -9.39 13.46
CA LEU A 639 27.84 -8.13 14.01
C LEU A 639 26.93 -8.39 15.22
N GLU A 640 27.48 -8.31 16.42
CA GLU A 640 26.77 -8.72 17.64
C GLU A 640 25.86 -7.63 18.22
N ARG A 641 26.07 -6.37 17.85
CA ARG A 641 25.38 -5.24 18.47
C ARG A 641 24.32 -4.65 17.55
N THR A 642 23.19 -4.32 18.14
CA THR A 642 22.16 -3.49 17.57
C THR A 642 22.05 -2.21 18.40
N SER A 643 22.14 -1.07 17.77
CA SER A 643 22.05 0.24 18.43
C SER A 643 20.93 1.08 17.81
N PRO A 644 20.54 2.20 18.44
CA PRO A 644 19.59 3.14 17.82
C PRO A 644 20.04 3.62 16.45
N GLU A 645 21.32 3.87 16.24
CA GLU A 645 21.91 4.32 14.96
C GLU A 645 21.74 3.26 13.88
N THR A 646 21.94 1.98 14.22
CA THR A 646 21.68 0.84 13.34
C THR A 646 20.23 0.82 12.85
N LEU A 647 19.28 1.09 13.75
CA LEU A 647 17.87 1.15 13.39
C LEU A 647 17.55 2.37 12.54
N GLU A 648 18.14 3.54 12.83
CA GLU A 648 18.01 4.75 11.99
C GLU A 648 18.53 4.48 10.57
N THR A 649 19.68 3.86 10.44
CA THR A 649 20.22 3.45 9.14
C THR A 649 19.26 2.50 8.41
N GLY A 650 18.70 1.51 9.12
CA GLY A 650 17.68 0.63 8.55
C GLY A 650 16.45 1.38 8.07
N LEU A 651 15.92 2.32 8.85
CA LEU A 651 14.76 3.15 8.50
C LEU A 651 15.02 4.07 7.30
N LYS A 652 16.27 4.47 7.11
CA LYS A 652 16.68 5.35 5.99
C LYS A 652 16.71 4.61 4.65
N TYR A 653 17.17 3.35 4.63
CA TYR A 653 17.43 2.61 3.39
C TYR A 653 16.46 1.45 3.10
N VAL A 654 15.60 1.09 4.04
CA VAL A 654 14.61 0.02 3.88
C VAL A 654 13.20 0.59 4.08
N ASN A 655 12.26 0.17 3.25
CA ASN A 655 10.86 0.55 3.40
C ASN A 655 10.35 0.14 4.80
N ASN A 656 9.84 1.12 5.54
CA ASN A 656 9.42 0.96 6.94
C ASN A 656 8.29 -0.07 7.14
N ASP A 657 7.44 -0.28 6.12
CA ASP A 657 6.35 -1.26 6.17
C ASP A 657 6.84 -2.71 5.91
N ALA A 658 8.12 -2.93 5.58
CA ALA A 658 8.64 -4.28 5.31
C ALA A 658 8.48 -5.21 6.50
N CYS A 659 9.31 -5.14 7.47
CA CYS A 659 9.19 -5.76 8.81
C CYS A 659 10.38 -5.34 9.69
N TYR A 660 10.20 -5.36 11.00
CA TYR A 660 11.25 -4.93 11.93
C TYR A 660 12.57 -5.70 11.79
N PRO A 661 12.59 -7.05 11.66
CA PRO A 661 13.82 -7.77 11.42
C PRO A 661 14.58 -7.33 10.17
N ALA A 662 13.90 -6.96 9.07
CA ALA A 662 14.54 -6.45 7.87
C ALA A 662 15.28 -5.13 8.15
N LEU A 663 14.62 -4.21 8.89
CA LEU A 663 15.21 -2.91 9.26
C LEU A 663 16.50 -3.12 10.09
N VAL A 664 16.44 -3.99 11.09
CA VAL A 664 17.57 -4.25 11.99
C VAL A 664 18.72 -4.92 11.25
N VAL A 665 18.44 -6.02 10.55
CA VAL A 665 19.48 -6.83 9.89
C VAL A 665 20.18 -6.07 8.77
N ILE A 666 19.40 -5.38 7.93
CA ILE A 666 19.96 -4.59 6.83
C ILE A 666 20.63 -3.33 7.37
N GLY A 667 20.04 -2.69 8.38
CA GLY A 667 20.63 -1.55 9.07
C GLY A 667 21.99 -1.87 9.67
N GLN A 668 22.15 -3.03 10.36
CA GLN A 668 23.45 -3.46 10.91
C GLN A 668 24.53 -3.52 9.83
N LEU A 669 24.21 -4.08 8.66
CA LEU A 669 25.18 -4.25 7.59
C LEU A 669 25.56 -2.92 6.93
N ILE A 670 24.58 -2.04 6.67
CA ILE A 670 24.83 -0.74 6.03
C ILE A 670 25.54 0.22 6.98
N ASP A 671 25.18 0.21 8.25
CA ASP A 671 25.74 1.11 9.27
C ASP A 671 27.25 0.92 9.45
N GLU A 672 27.78 -0.29 9.23
CA GLU A 672 29.23 -0.54 9.27
C GLU A 672 30.00 0.27 8.23
N PHE A 673 29.42 0.50 7.06
CA PHE A 673 30.02 1.32 6.00
C PHE A 673 29.75 2.81 6.21
N VAL A 674 28.53 3.19 6.56
CA VAL A 674 28.16 4.60 6.81
C VAL A 674 28.99 5.19 7.97
N ALA A 675 29.25 4.41 9.01
CA ALA A 675 30.07 4.83 10.14
C ALA A 675 31.59 4.65 9.93
N GLY A 676 32.02 4.21 8.74
CA GLY A 676 33.44 4.00 8.42
C GLY A 676 34.13 2.87 9.18
N ARG A 677 33.37 1.92 9.76
CA ARG A 677 33.90 0.78 10.50
C ARG A 677 34.30 -0.40 9.61
N ALA A 678 33.88 -0.38 8.33
CA ALA A 678 34.24 -1.36 7.33
C ALA A 678 34.70 -0.65 6.05
N ASP A 679 35.73 -1.17 5.42
CA ASP A 679 36.22 -0.70 4.11
C ASP A 679 35.37 -1.32 3.00
N PRO A 680 34.60 -0.55 2.22
CA PRO A 680 33.74 -1.10 1.18
C PRO A 680 34.50 -1.80 0.05
N ASP A 681 35.77 -1.47 -0.17
CA ASP A 681 36.60 -2.04 -1.23
C ASP A 681 37.33 -3.35 -0.80
N ARG A 682 37.18 -3.74 0.46
CA ARG A 682 37.76 -4.97 1.03
C ARG A 682 36.79 -5.78 1.89
N THR A 683 35.49 -5.45 1.83
CA THR A 683 34.46 -6.10 2.66
C THR A 683 33.30 -6.59 1.78
N ALA A 684 32.83 -7.79 2.05
CA ALA A 684 31.59 -8.35 1.56
C ALA A 684 30.56 -8.47 2.70
N VAL A 685 29.30 -8.55 2.38
CA VAL A 685 28.22 -8.82 3.35
C VAL A 685 27.55 -10.15 3.04
N ALA A 686 27.11 -10.87 4.05
CA ALA A 686 26.38 -12.11 3.87
C ALA A 686 25.04 -12.07 4.62
N ILE A 687 23.99 -12.59 3.99
CA ILE A 687 22.65 -12.67 4.54
C ILE A 687 21.96 -13.94 4.05
N THR A 688 21.08 -14.53 4.88
CA THR A 688 20.30 -15.70 4.48
C THR A 688 19.18 -15.32 3.51
N GLN A 689 18.89 -16.21 2.55
CA GLN A 689 17.77 -16.10 1.62
C GLN A 689 16.92 -17.36 1.69
N THR A 690 15.69 -17.23 2.21
CA THR A 690 14.87 -18.38 2.60
C THR A 690 14.19 -19.11 1.42
N GLY A 691 13.86 -18.48 0.33
CA GLY A 691 13.18 -19.11 -0.81
C GLY A 691 11.70 -19.43 -0.61
N GLY A 692 11.11 -19.20 0.58
CA GLY A 692 9.71 -19.45 0.89
C GLY A 692 8.81 -18.23 0.62
N MET A 693 7.54 -18.31 1.06
CA MET A 693 6.57 -17.22 0.88
C MET A 693 6.82 -16.01 1.79
N CYS A 694 7.73 -16.10 2.75
CA CYS A 694 8.08 -15.01 3.66
C CYS A 694 8.84 -13.89 2.94
N ARG A 695 8.67 -12.66 3.40
CA ARG A 695 9.41 -11.46 2.95
C ARG A 695 10.93 -11.60 3.06
N ALA A 696 11.42 -12.43 3.99
CA ALA A 696 12.84 -12.68 4.17
C ALA A 696 13.56 -13.21 2.91
N THR A 697 12.83 -13.84 2.00
CA THR A 697 13.33 -14.21 0.67
C THR A 697 13.83 -13.00 -0.13
N ASN A 698 13.32 -11.80 0.16
CA ASN A 698 13.71 -10.55 -0.50
C ASN A 698 14.71 -9.70 0.30
N TYR A 699 15.19 -10.14 1.47
CA TYR A 699 16.14 -9.34 2.27
C TYR A 699 17.45 -9.07 1.52
N ALA A 700 17.97 -10.06 0.79
CA ALA A 700 19.17 -9.86 -0.03
C ALA A 700 18.97 -8.79 -1.11
N SER A 701 17.77 -8.74 -1.72
CA SER A 701 17.42 -7.72 -2.70
C SER A 701 17.25 -6.33 -2.09
N LEU A 702 16.64 -6.25 -0.90
CA LEU A 702 16.53 -5.01 -0.13
C LEU A 702 17.89 -4.51 0.32
N LEU A 703 18.79 -5.41 0.75
CA LEU A 703 20.16 -5.06 1.15
C LEU A 703 20.97 -4.49 -0.02
N ARG A 704 20.90 -5.11 -1.22
CA ARG A 704 21.57 -4.58 -2.42
C ARG A 704 21.06 -3.19 -2.76
N LYS A 705 19.73 -2.99 -2.70
CA LYS A 705 19.14 -1.65 -2.90
C LYS A 705 19.67 -0.67 -1.86
N GLY A 706 19.64 -1.04 -0.57
CA GLY A 706 20.09 -0.18 0.51
C GLY A 706 21.57 0.19 0.42
N LEU A 707 22.45 -0.75 0.05
CA LEU A 707 23.88 -0.50 -0.18
C LEU A 707 24.10 0.48 -1.34
N ARG A 708 23.42 0.28 -2.47
CA ARG A 708 23.46 1.21 -3.60
C ARG A 708 22.99 2.61 -3.19
N ASP A 709 21.84 2.68 -2.53
CA ASP A 709 21.25 3.93 -2.08
C ASP A 709 22.13 4.67 -1.05
N ALA A 710 23.02 3.94 -0.37
CA ALA A 710 24.01 4.47 0.56
C ALA A 710 25.37 4.78 -0.12
N GLY A 711 25.53 4.53 -1.44
CA GLY A 711 26.77 4.77 -2.19
C GLY A 711 27.81 3.64 -2.10
N PHE A 712 27.40 2.42 -1.74
CA PHE A 712 28.26 1.25 -1.56
C PHE A 712 27.89 0.09 -2.50
N GLU A 713 27.55 0.38 -3.75
CA GLU A 713 27.10 -0.62 -4.73
C GLU A 713 28.18 -1.66 -5.10
N GLN A 714 29.47 -1.32 -4.90
CA GLN A 714 30.60 -2.21 -5.12
C GLN A 714 30.69 -3.36 -4.09
N VAL A 715 30.01 -3.26 -2.97
CA VAL A 715 30.07 -4.27 -1.91
C VAL A 715 29.35 -5.55 -2.33
N PRO A 716 30.06 -6.71 -2.39
CA PRO A 716 29.45 -7.98 -2.73
C PRO A 716 28.44 -8.45 -1.67
N VAL A 717 27.26 -8.91 -2.11
CA VAL A 717 26.22 -9.48 -1.24
C VAL A 717 26.13 -10.98 -1.48
N ILE A 718 26.56 -11.75 -0.49
CA ILE A 718 26.48 -13.21 -0.46
C ILE A 718 25.09 -13.57 0.09
N ALA A 719 24.26 -14.19 -0.74
CA ALA A 719 22.95 -14.69 -0.33
C ALA A 719 23.03 -16.22 -0.21
N ALA A 720 22.90 -16.73 1.02
CA ALA A 720 23.07 -18.15 1.35
C ALA A 720 21.73 -18.84 1.67
#